data_65d1e30aff602108f75a8f5238c37386
#
_entry.id   65d1e30aff602108f75a8f5238c37386
#
_cell.length_a   1.000
_cell.length_b   1.000
_cell.length_c   1.000
_cell.angle_alpha   90.00
_cell.angle_beta   90.00
_cell.angle_gamma   90.00
#
_symmetry.space_group_name_H-M   'P 1'
#
loop_
_entity.id
_entity.type
_entity.pdbx_description
1 polymer ?
#
loop_
_entity_poly.entity_id
_entity_poly.type
_entity_poly.pdbx_seq_one_letter_code
_entity_poly.pdbx_strand_id
1 'polypeptide(L)'
;MFRLTTKLACSNLIKNRKLYYPFAIAVILAVTIAYLFDSLTFNPYIHELRGGSSMIFTLGLGLFVVNAAGAIIVLYANSFVMKNRSKELGIYSMLGLEKRHLISMIFKELLLFGFVTISAGVLIGALFDKLIFAFLLKLMKMKVQLVSTFQPGIVVLVFVTFGLIFALLVFLNAWRILRLNALQLTREKASGEKKARFLWPQTILGLASLGFGYYLALSVKDPLSAIVIFFLAVILVMIGTYLLFNAGITVFLHLLKKKKAYYYQPNNMISVSNLIYRMKKNAVGLATIAILSTMVLVTISAATNIYVGGEMVKKIMAPHDFSVQGKGVELEQINQKFDEFASEHQLEIKNRDLMTYANFGVKSQKGTDFTVYPADEHKVTPKTVFLVFDAASYEQMTGEEVNLTGNQVILFAHNEALKGQKQFTINGQDFQVKEEVTKDFITDHVPNMYNMLTEDFNYLIVPDLSAFIAQFPNLAIYTNIYGGFNVNVGEDQQLKLAASYDKMIDELSSQQGQGTFIYGGNRANDVAELNSLFGGIFFIGIFLSLIFMVGTVIVIYYKQISEGYEDRDRFVILQQVGLDEHEVKRTINRQVRTVFFLPLIFAFVHLAFAYHMIRLILKVLGVINSGQVLVVTLSVCAVFLITYLIVFWITSRSYRKIVQI
;
A
#
# COMPACT_ATOMS: atom_id res chain seq x y z
N MET A 1 -48.87 5.16 -16.16
CA MET A 1 -47.40 5.36 -16.26
C MET A 1 -46.61 4.66 -15.13
N PHE A 2 -47.00 4.73 -13.85
CA PHE A 2 -46.26 4.09 -12.75
C PHE A 2 -46.08 2.56 -12.94
N ARG A 3 -47.17 1.82 -13.25
CA ARG A 3 -47.12 0.36 -13.53
C ARG A 3 -46.25 0.01 -14.73
N LEU A 4 -46.28 0.84 -15.79
CA LEU A 4 -45.46 0.61 -17.00
C LEU A 4 -43.97 0.75 -16.70
N THR A 5 -43.54 1.84 -16.04
CA THR A 5 -42.14 2.07 -15.68
C THR A 5 -41.58 0.99 -14.74
N THR A 6 -42.42 0.48 -13.78
CA THR A 6 -42.04 -0.64 -12.90
C THR A 6 -41.87 -1.95 -13.67
N LYS A 7 -42.82 -2.28 -14.58
CA LYS A 7 -42.76 -3.48 -15.42
C LYS A 7 -41.52 -3.44 -16.35
N LEU A 8 -41.22 -2.28 -16.93
CA LEU A 8 -40.03 -2.07 -17.74
C LEU A 8 -38.75 -2.23 -16.93
N ALA A 9 -38.66 -1.65 -15.72
CA ALA A 9 -37.50 -1.77 -14.84
C ALA A 9 -37.19 -3.24 -14.50
N CYS A 10 -38.17 -4.03 -14.07
CA CYS A 10 -37.99 -5.45 -13.76
C CYS A 10 -37.63 -6.25 -15.03
N SER A 11 -38.33 -6.00 -16.17
CA SER A 11 -38.01 -6.68 -17.44
C SER A 11 -36.58 -6.40 -17.92
N ASN A 12 -36.10 -5.17 -17.74
CA ASN A 12 -34.78 -4.74 -18.15
C ASN A 12 -33.68 -5.44 -17.34
N LEU A 13 -33.82 -5.60 -16.04
CA LEU A 13 -32.89 -6.34 -15.20
C LEU A 13 -32.72 -7.78 -15.68
N ILE A 14 -33.84 -8.46 -16.03
CA ILE A 14 -33.83 -9.84 -16.48
C ILE A 14 -33.27 -9.97 -17.90
N LYS A 15 -33.70 -9.11 -18.83
CA LYS A 15 -33.25 -9.15 -20.23
C LYS A 15 -31.78 -8.78 -20.40
N ASN A 16 -31.29 -7.81 -19.62
CA ASN A 16 -29.90 -7.33 -19.67
C ASN A 16 -29.00 -8.03 -18.65
N ARG A 17 -29.34 -9.26 -18.22
CA ARG A 17 -28.59 -10.00 -17.18
C ARG A 17 -27.10 -10.09 -17.44
N LYS A 18 -26.65 -10.21 -18.69
CA LYS A 18 -25.22 -10.24 -19.04
C LYS A 18 -24.46 -8.97 -18.68
N LEU A 19 -25.14 -7.81 -18.61
CA LEU A 19 -24.56 -6.53 -18.19
C LEU A 19 -24.66 -6.36 -16.67
N TYR A 20 -25.76 -6.84 -16.05
CA TYR A 20 -26.00 -6.65 -14.62
C TYR A 20 -25.29 -7.65 -13.72
N TYR A 21 -24.99 -8.88 -14.16
CA TYR A 21 -24.30 -9.87 -13.32
C TYR A 21 -22.92 -9.40 -12.83
N PRO A 22 -22.01 -8.91 -13.69
CA PRO A 22 -20.73 -8.41 -13.18
C PRO A 22 -20.88 -7.19 -12.26
N PHE A 23 -21.88 -6.32 -12.53
CA PHE A 23 -22.21 -5.21 -11.66
C PHE A 23 -22.71 -5.69 -10.30
N ALA A 24 -23.60 -6.70 -10.28
CA ALA A 24 -24.08 -7.30 -9.04
C ALA A 24 -22.92 -7.90 -8.22
N ILE A 25 -22.03 -8.66 -8.85
CA ILE A 25 -20.85 -9.23 -8.19
C ILE A 25 -19.98 -8.12 -7.59
N ALA A 26 -19.76 -7.02 -8.32
CA ALA A 26 -18.98 -5.88 -7.83
C ALA A 26 -19.61 -5.27 -6.57
N VAL A 27 -20.92 -4.99 -6.61
CA VAL A 27 -21.65 -4.39 -5.49
C VAL A 27 -21.68 -5.34 -4.30
N ILE A 28 -22.07 -6.61 -4.51
CA ILE A 28 -22.13 -7.62 -3.44
C ILE A 28 -20.77 -7.73 -2.74
N LEU A 29 -19.68 -7.80 -3.50
CA LEU A 29 -18.34 -7.95 -2.93
C LEU A 29 -17.91 -6.68 -2.20
N ALA A 30 -18.16 -5.49 -2.75
CA ALA A 30 -17.87 -4.23 -2.09
C ALA A 30 -18.66 -4.09 -0.78
N VAL A 31 -19.95 -4.42 -0.78
CA VAL A 31 -20.81 -4.42 0.42
C VAL A 31 -20.33 -5.46 1.43
N THR A 32 -19.98 -6.67 0.99
CA THR A 32 -19.47 -7.73 1.88
C THR A 32 -18.21 -7.27 2.61
N ILE A 33 -17.24 -6.70 1.88
CA ILE A 33 -15.99 -6.23 2.47
C ILE A 33 -16.24 -5.05 3.40
N ALA A 34 -17.09 -4.09 3.00
CA ALA A 34 -17.44 -2.97 3.86
C ALA A 34 -18.12 -3.43 5.16
N TYR A 35 -19.11 -4.36 5.07
CA TYR A 35 -19.74 -4.94 6.26
C TYR A 35 -18.71 -5.61 7.19
N LEU A 36 -17.77 -6.39 6.65
CA LEU A 36 -16.74 -7.04 7.44
C LEU A 36 -15.83 -6.01 8.14
N PHE A 37 -15.44 -4.94 7.46
CA PHE A 37 -14.62 -3.87 8.06
C PHE A 37 -15.39 -3.10 9.13
N ASP A 38 -16.67 -2.76 8.88
CA ASP A 38 -17.54 -2.13 9.88
C ASP A 38 -17.70 -3.02 11.10
N SER A 39 -17.99 -4.32 10.89
CA SER A 39 -18.18 -5.30 11.96
C SER A 39 -16.93 -5.46 12.83
N LEU A 40 -15.74 -5.51 12.21
CA LEU A 40 -14.48 -5.61 12.93
C LEU A 40 -14.13 -4.31 13.66
N THR A 41 -14.28 -3.15 13.02
CA THR A 41 -13.93 -1.86 13.61
C THR A 41 -14.76 -1.54 14.85
N PHE A 42 -16.04 -1.89 14.84
CA PHE A 42 -16.95 -1.63 15.95
C PHE A 42 -17.16 -2.85 16.87
N ASN A 43 -16.31 -3.88 16.75
CA ASN A 43 -16.39 -5.07 17.60
C ASN A 43 -15.91 -4.75 19.02
N PRO A 44 -16.78 -4.85 20.06
CA PRO A 44 -16.38 -4.56 21.44
C PRO A 44 -15.20 -5.42 21.94
N TYR A 45 -15.11 -6.64 21.44
CA TYR A 45 -14.07 -7.59 21.85
C TYR A 45 -12.65 -7.12 21.43
N ILE A 46 -12.52 -6.41 20.31
CA ILE A 46 -11.23 -5.87 19.88
C ILE A 46 -10.71 -4.80 20.86
N HIS A 47 -11.60 -4.04 21.49
CA HIS A 47 -11.23 -3.05 22.50
C HIS A 47 -10.58 -3.67 23.75
N GLU A 48 -10.92 -4.91 24.06
CA GLU A 48 -10.37 -5.64 25.22
C GLU A 48 -9.04 -6.35 24.89
N LEU A 49 -8.71 -6.45 23.59
CA LEU A 49 -7.46 -7.10 23.16
C LEU A 49 -6.26 -6.16 23.36
N ARG A 50 -5.12 -6.75 23.67
CA ARG A 50 -3.83 -6.04 23.69
C ARG A 50 -3.49 -5.53 22.28
N GLY A 51 -3.05 -4.27 22.19
CA GLY A 51 -2.90 -3.61 20.90
C GLY A 51 -4.24 -3.36 20.18
N GLY A 52 -5.37 -3.53 20.86
CA GLY A 52 -6.71 -3.29 20.29
C GLY A 52 -6.92 -1.85 19.83
N SER A 53 -6.38 -0.86 20.55
CA SER A 53 -6.41 0.55 20.14
C SER A 53 -5.68 0.80 18.83
N SER A 54 -4.47 0.27 18.67
CA SER A 54 -3.70 0.33 17.42
C SER A 54 -4.42 -0.36 16.27
N MET A 55 -5.09 -1.47 16.58
CA MET A 55 -5.90 -2.22 15.63
C MET A 55 -7.13 -1.45 15.17
N ILE A 56 -7.89 -0.87 16.08
CA ILE A 56 -9.08 -0.09 15.76
C ILE A 56 -8.71 1.14 14.93
N PHE A 57 -7.63 1.84 15.28
CA PHE A 57 -7.12 2.94 14.48
C PHE A 57 -6.79 2.48 13.04
N THR A 58 -6.08 1.35 12.91
CA THR A 58 -5.70 0.79 11.61
C THR A 58 -6.93 0.35 10.81
N LEU A 59 -7.88 -0.36 11.44
CA LEU A 59 -9.14 -0.76 10.79
C LEU A 59 -9.98 0.44 10.38
N GLY A 60 -10.02 1.52 11.18
CA GLY A 60 -10.73 2.76 10.86
C GLY A 60 -10.18 3.44 9.60
N LEU A 61 -8.84 3.49 9.45
CA LEU A 61 -8.21 3.96 8.22
C LEU A 61 -8.58 3.04 7.03
N GLY A 62 -8.51 1.73 7.25
CA GLY A 62 -8.90 0.73 6.25
C GLY A 62 -10.35 0.86 5.81
N LEU A 63 -11.26 1.08 6.74
CA LEU A 63 -12.69 1.30 6.50
C LEU A 63 -12.95 2.47 5.53
N PHE A 64 -12.29 3.61 5.76
CA PHE A 64 -12.40 4.76 4.86
C PHE A 64 -11.93 4.43 3.43
N VAL A 65 -10.75 3.80 3.31
CA VAL A 65 -10.17 3.48 2.00
C VAL A 65 -10.99 2.40 1.28
N VAL A 66 -11.46 1.38 1.99
CA VAL A 66 -12.30 0.30 1.45
C VAL A 66 -13.63 0.83 0.92
N ASN A 67 -14.31 1.69 1.68
CA ASN A 67 -15.57 2.31 1.24
C ASN A 67 -15.36 3.22 0.03
N ALA A 68 -14.29 4.02 0.00
CA ALA A 68 -13.93 4.87 -1.14
C ALA A 68 -13.63 4.03 -2.40
N ALA A 69 -12.82 2.98 -2.27
CA ALA A 69 -12.51 2.07 -3.37
C ALA A 69 -13.78 1.34 -3.88
N GLY A 70 -14.62 0.84 -2.98
CA GLY A 70 -15.89 0.22 -3.30
C GLY A 70 -16.81 1.17 -4.06
N ALA A 71 -16.96 2.42 -3.60
CA ALA A 71 -17.75 3.45 -4.27
C ALA A 71 -17.24 3.72 -5.70
N ILE A 72 -15.94 3.87 -5.90
CA ILE A 72 -15.33 4.10 -7.22
C ILE A 72 -15.67 2.94 -8.17
N ILE A 73 -15.55 1.69 -7.73
CA ILE A 73 -15.83 0.51 -8.55
C ILE A 73 -17.32 0.43 -8.89
N VAL A 74 -18.20 0.69 -7.95
CA VAL A 74 -19.65 0.71 -8.15
C VAL A 74 -20.06 1.81 -9.13
N LEU A 75 -19.49 3.02 -9.01
CA LEU A 75 -19.68 4.14 -9.94
C LEU A 75 -19.21 3.79 -11.34
N TYR A 76 -18.03 3.18 -11.46
CA TYR A 76 -17.48 2.76 -12.74
C TYR A 76 -18.36 1.70 -13.43
N ALA A 77 -18.73 0.66 -12.69
CA ALA A 77 -19.58 -0.41 -13.20
C ALA A 77 -20.94 0.11 -13.68
N ASN A 78 -21.59 0.99 -12.90
CA ASN A 78 -22.82 1.66 -13.31
C ASN A 78 -22.65 2.51 -14.57
N SER A 79 -21.57 3.31 -14.65
CA SER A 79 -21.30 4.13 -15.83
C SER A 79 -21.20 3.30 -17.10
N PHE A 80 -20.58 2.10 -17.00
CA PHE A 80 -20.48 1.18 -18.11
C PHE A 80 -21.84 0.58 -18.51
N VAL A 81 -22.64 0.13 -17.54
CA VAL A 81 -24.00 -0.38 -17.78
C VAL A 81 -24.84 0.67 -18.50
N MET A 82 -24.84 1.91 -17.98
CA MET A 82 -25.60 3.02 -18.55
C MET A 82 -25.14 3.41 -19.96
N LYS A 83 -23.84 3.36 -20.23
CA LYS A 83 -23.30 3.62 -21.57
C LYS A 83 -23.77 2.56 -22.60
N ASN A 84 -23.83 1.30 -22.21
CA ASN A 84 -24.32 0.24 -23.08
C ASN A 84 -25.83 0.29 -23.32
N ARG A 85 -26.58 0.82 -22.37
CA ARG A 85 -28.05 0.99 -22.45
C ARG A 85 -28.50 2.31 -23.06
N SER A 86 -27.59 3.25 -23.35
CA SER A 86 -27.95 4.56 -23.89
C SER A 86 -28.78 4.47 -25.17
N LYS A 87 -28.48 3.49 -26.06
CA LYS A 87 -29.27 3.24 -27.27
C LYS A 87 -30.71 2.82 -26.97
N GLU A 88 -30.89 1.92 -25.98
CA GLU A 88 -32.21 1.46 -25.54
C GLU A 88 -33.04 2.62 -24.96
N LEU A 89 -32.41 3.43 -24.09
CA LEU A 89 -33.01 4.62 -23.50
C LEU A 89 -33.42 5.67 -24.58
N GLY A 90 -32.58 5.83 -25.60
CA GLY A 90 -32.84 6.69 -26.73
C GLY A 90 -34.05 6.22 -27.55
N ILE A 91 -34.20 4.91 -27.78
CA ILE A 91 -35.35 4.30 -28.46
C ILE A 91 -36.64 4.55 -27.65
N TYR A 92 -36.59 4.34 -26.30
CA TYR A 92 -37.77 4.63 -25.46
C TYR A 92 -38.18 6.11 -25.52
N SER A 93 -37.19 7.02 -25.59
CA SER A 93 -37.45 8.45 -25.76
C SER A 93 -38.10 8.76 -27.12
N MET A 94 -37.63 8.11 -28.21
CA MET A 94 -38.27 8.26 -29.54
C MET A 94 -39.67 7.67 -29.64
N LEU A 95 -39.98 6.65 -28.83
CA LEU A 95 -41.31 6.05 -28.73
C LEU A 95 -42.26 6.83 -27.82
N GLY A 96 -41.89 8.04 -27.36
CA GLY A 96 -42.74 8.96 -26.63
C GLY A 96 -42.59 8.94 -25.11
N LEU A 97 -41.61 8.22 -24.55
CA LEU A 97 -41.33 8.31 -23.12
C LEU A 97 -40.58 9.61 -22.79
N GLU A 98 -41.18 10.48 -22.01
CA GLU A 98 -40.59 11.71 -21.54
C GLU A 98 -39.38 11.43 -20.62
N LYS A 99 -38.43 12.37 -20.52
CA LYS A 99 -37.26 12.27 -19.65
C LYS A 99 -37.60 11.90 -18.19
N ARG A 100 -38.66 12.47 -17.65
CA ARG A 100 -39.13 12.13 -16.26
C ARG A 100 -39.53 10.66 -16.10
N HIS A 101 -40.10 10.04 -17.13
CA HIS A 101 -40.47 8.63 -17.11
C HIS A 101 -39.24 7.72 -17.21
N LEU A 102 -38.23 8.10 -18.00
CA LEU A 102 -36.93 7.41 -18.09
C LEU A 102 -36.19 7.47 -16.75
N ILE A 103 -36.15 8.64 -16.11
CA ILE A 103 -35.52 8.80 -14.78
C ILE A 103 -36.24 7.95 -13.73
N SER A 104 -37.59 7.97 -13.72
CA SER A 104 -38.40 7.14 -12.80
C SER A 104 -38.16 5.65 -13.03
N MET A 105 -37.97 5.20 -14.27
CA MET A 105 -37.66 3.81 -14.59
C MET A 105 -36.26 3.42 -14.04
N ILE A 106 -35.22 4.24 -14.29
CA ILE A 106 -33.87 3.99 -13.79
C ILE A 106 -33.81 4.04 -12.27
N PHE A 107 -34.53 4.99 -11.65
CA PHE A 107 -34.64 5.04 -10.19
C PHE A 107 -35.14 3.74 -9.60
N LYS A 108 -36.25 3.21 -10.12
CA LYS A 108 -36.85 1.95 -9.66
C LYS A 108 -35.95 0.76 -9.90
N GLU A 109 -35.29 0.76 -11.04
CA GLU A 109 -34.34 -0.28 -11.43
C GLU A 109 -33.12 -0.32 -10.47
N LEU A 110 -32.48 0.83 -10.21
CA LEU A 110 -31.37 0.94 -9.29
C LEU A 110 -31.78 0.69 -7.83
N LEU A 111 -32.99 1.10 -7.44
CA LEU A 111 -33.51 0.85 -6.10
C LEU A 111 -33.72 -0.66 -5.87
N LEU A 112 -34.36 -1.36 -6.80
CA LEU A 112 -34.54 -2.82 -6.69
C LEU A 112 -33.22 -3.55 -6.74
N PHE A 113 -32.37 -3.20 -7.70
CA PHE A 113 -31.03 -3.79 -7.87
C PHE A 113 -30.16 -3.52 -6.62
N GLY A 114 -30.12 -2.28 -6.12
CA GLY A 114 -29.36 -1.90 -4.93
C GLY A 114 -29.84 -2.65 -3.70
N PHE A 115 -31.16 -2.69 -3.45
CA PHE A 115 -31.70 -3.42 -2.31
C PHE A 115 -31.32 -4.90 -2.32
N VAL A 116 -31.47 -5.58 -3.46
CA VAL A 116 -31.10 -7.00 -3.60
C VAL A 116 -29.60 -7.23 -3.39
N THR A 117 -28.76 -6.42 -4.03
CA THR A 117 -27.29 -6.60 -3.98
C THR A 117 -26.71 -6.21 -2.63
N ILE A 118 -27.22 -5.16 -1.98
CA ILE A 118 -26.81 -4.77 -0.62
C ILE A 118 -27.23 -5.85 0.37
N SER A 119 -28.49 -6.32 0.31
CA SER A 119 -28.95 -7.40 1.19
C SER A 119 -28.11 -8.68 1.02
N ALA A 120 -27.83 -9.08 -0.22
CA ALA A 120 -26.96 -10.23 -0.50
C ALA A 120 -25.55 -10.03 0.06
N GLY A 121 -24.95 -8.85 -0.11
CA GLY A 121 -23.61 -8.54 0.42
C GLY A 121 -23.55 -8.57 1.95
N VAL A 122 -24.54 -8.00 2.61
CA VAL A 122 -24.68 -8.04 4.09
C VAL A 122 -24.86 -9.48 4.58
N LEU A 123 -25.70 -10.27 3.93
CA LEU A 123 -25.89 -11.69 4.30
C LEU A 123 -24.60 -12.50 4.15
N ILE A 124 -23.88 -12.33 3.06
CA ILE A 124 -22.57 -12.98 2.85
C ILE A 124 -21.56 -12.49 3.90
N GLY A 125 -21.50 -11.19 4.16
CA GLY A 125 -20.65 -10.60 5.18
C GLY A 125 -20.90 -11.18 6.56
N ALA A 126 -22.17 -11.22 6.98
CA ALA A 126 -22.57 -11.79 8.27
C ALA A 126 -22.27 -13.30 8.38
N LEU A 127 -22.38 -14.04 7.26
CA LEU A 127 -22.02 -15.46 7.23
C LEU A 127 -20.51 -15.68 7.47
N PHE A 128 -19.67 -14.87 6.88
CA PHE A 128 -18.21 -14.99 6.96
C PHE A 128 -17.60 -14.20 8.12
N ASP A 129 -18.36 -13.40 8.85
CA ASP A 129 -17.87 -12.49 9.90
C ASP A 129 -16.98 -13.20 10.94
N LYS A 130 -17.45 -14.31 11.51
CA LYS A 130 -16.67 -15.10 12.48
C LYS A 130 -15.37 -15.66 11.90
N LEU A 131 -15.41 -16.10 10.65
CA LEU A 131 -14.23 -16.65 9.97
C LEU A 131 -13.19 -15.55 9.74
N ILE A 132 -13.64 -14.39 9.31
CA ILE A 132 -12.78 -13.24 9.03
C ILE A 132 -12.21 -12.65 10.32
N PHE A 133 -13.00 -12.63 11.41
CA PHE A 133 -12.49 -12.27 12.73
C PHE A 133 -11.40 -13.25 13.21
N ALA A 134 -11.63 -14.55 13.10
CA ALA A 134 -10.62 -15.56 13.41
C ALA A 134 -9.35 -15.43 12.55
N PHE A 135 -9.51 -15.10 11.27
CA PHE A 135 -8.40 -14.82 10.36
C PHE A 135 -7.60 -13.59 10.82
N LEU A 136 -8.29 -12.51 11.21
CA LEU A 136 -7.65 -11.31 11.75
C LEU A 136 -6.83 -11.62 13.02
N LEU A 137 -7.41 -12.33 14.00
CA LEU A 137 -6.70 -12.74 15.20
C LEU A 137 -5.45 -13.59 14.91
N LYS A 138 -5.55 -14.47 13.90
CA LYS A 138 -4.40 -15.26 13.43
C LYS A 138 -3.29 -14.39 12.85
N LEU A 139 -3.64 -13.35 12.08
CA LEU A 139 -2.66 -12.40 11.54
C LEU A 139 -1.98 -11.58 12.66
N MET A 140 -2.71 -11.27 13.72
CA MET A 140 -2.19 -10.61 14.92
C MET A 140 -1.40 -11.56 15.82
N LYS A 141 -1.25 -12.84 15.47
CA LYS A 141 -0.63 -13.91 16.26
C LYS A 141 -1.26 -14.09 17.65
N MET A 142 -2.54 -13.80 17.78
CA MET A 142 -3.32 -13.97 19.01
C MET A 142 -4.01 -15.33 19.04
N LYS A 143 -4.44 -15.75 20.25
CA LYS A 143 -5.27 -16.96 20.42
C LYS A 143 -6.57 -16.79 19.64
N VAL A 144 -6.83 -17.69 18.70
CA VAL A 144 -8.03 -17.61 17.83
C VAL A 144 -9.27 -17.93 18.68
N GLN A 145 -10.20 -16.99 18.71
CA GLN A 145 -11.51 -17.14 19.34
C GLN A 145 -12.59 -16.82 18.31
N LEU A 146 -13.62 -17.65 18.23
CA LEU A 146 -14.75 -17.47 17.30
C LEU A 146 -15.86 -16.63 17.97
N VAL A 147 -15.48 -15.47 18.51
CA VAL A 147 -16.40 -14.54 19.15
C VAL A 147 -16.73 -13.42 18.16
N SER A 148 -17.92 -13.46 17.61
CA SER A 148 -18.50 -12.34 16.86
C SER A 148 -19.93 -12.15 17.32
N THR A 149 -20.27 -10.93 17.67
CA THR A 149 -21.62 -10.54 18.03
C THR A 149 -22.26 -9.87 16.81
N PHE A 150 -23.38 -10.43 16.33
CA PHE A 150 -24.18 -9.76 15.30
C PHE A 150 -24.65 -8.41 15.82
N GLN A 151 -24.27 -7.34 15.14
CA GLN A 151 -24.61 -5.98 15.51
C GLN A 151 -25.62 -5.39 14.50
N PRO A 152 -26.91 -5.27 14.84
CA PRO A 152 -27.92 -4.71 13.92
C PRO A 152 -27.59 -3.29 13.44
N GLY A 153 -26.91 -2.48 14.26
CA GLY A 153 -26.47 -1.13 13.92
C GLY A 153 -25.54 -1.09 12.71
N ILE A 154 -24.69 -2.10 12.54
CA ILE A 154 -23.77 -2.20 11.39
C ILE A 154 -24.53 -2.47 10.11
N VAL A 155 -25.56 -3.33 10.16
CA VAL A 155 -26.43 -3.57 9.00
C VAL A 155 -27.04 -2.25 8.53
N VAL A 156 -27.58 -1.45 9.46
CA VAL A 156 -28.13 -0.13 9.14
C VAL A 156 -27.07 0.80 8.56
N LEU A 157 -25.86 0.84 9.15
CA LEU A 157 -24.76 1.68 8.68
C LEU A 157 -24.38 1.35 7.23
N VAL A 158 -24.23 0.07 6.91
CA VAL A 158 -23.91 -0.39 5.54
C VAL A 158 -25.02 -0.04 4.56
N PHE A 159 -26.31 -0.25 4.94
CA PHE A 159 -27.45 0.15 4.11
C PHE A 159 -27.48 1.67 3.86
N VAL A 160 -27.15 2.49 4.85
CA VAL A 160 -27.06 3.95 4.69
C VAL A 160 -25.92 4.32 3.78
N THR A 161 -24.71 3.80 4.00
CA THR A 161 -23.51 4.11 3.21
C THR A 161 -23.72 3.75 1.73
N PHE A 162 -24.12 2.51 1.44
CA PHE A 162 -24.38 2.10 0.06
C PHE A 162 -25.66 2.69 -0.52
N GLY A 163 -26.67 2.97 0.31
CA GLY A 163 -27.84 3.73 -0.08
C GLY A 163 -27.49 5.12 -0.59
N LEU A 164 -26.57 5.83 0.06
CA LEU A 164 -26.04 7.12 -0.40
C LEU A 164 -25.27 6.98 -1.72
N ILE A 165 -24.46 5.92 -1.89
CA ILE A 165 -23.76 5.62 -3.16
C ILE A 165 -24.80 5.41 -4.27
N PHE A 166 -25.85 4.61 -4.03
CA PHE A 166 -26.93 4.39 -5.01
C PHE A 166 -27.75 5.66 -5.30
N ALA A 167 -28.00 6.51 -4.31
CA ALA A 167 -28.60 7.82 -4.52
C ALA A 167 -27.75 8.71 -5.44
N LEU A 168 -26.43 8.70 -5.24
CA LEU A 168 -25.48 9.37 -6.13
C LEU A 168 -25.52 8.80 -7.56
N LEU A 169 -25.62 7.46 -7.72
CA LEU A 169 -25.79 6.84 -9.03
C LEU A 169 -27.06 7.32 -9.74
N VAL A 170 -28.17 7.35 -9.02
CA VAL A 170 -29.45 7.86 -9.56
C VAL A 170 -29.30 9.31 -10.01
N PHE A 171 -28.68 10.15 -9.17
CA PHE A 171 -28.45 11.56 -9.50
C PHE A 171 -27.59 11.72 -10.75
N LEU A 172 -26.47 11.02 -10.86
CA LEU A 172 -25.57 11.09 -12.02
C LEU A 172 -26.24 10.60 -13.31
N ASN A 173 -27.01 9.52 -13.22
CA ASN A 173 -27.75 8.98 -14.34
C ASN A 173 -28.90 9.90 -14.78
N ALA A 174 -29.64 10.50 -13.84
CA ALA A 174 -30.66 11.50 -14.12
C ALA A 174 -30.08 12.74 -14.80
N TRP A 175 -28.97 13.25 -14.27
CA TRP A 175 -28.26 14.39 -14.86
C TRP A 175 -27.83 14.11 -16.30
N ARG A 176 -27.31 12.91 -16.59
CA ARG A 176 -26.94 12.48 -17.95
C ARG A 176 -28.14 12.48 -18.88
N ILE A 177 -29.30 11.92 -18.47
CA ILE A 177 -30.51 11.87 -19.27
C ILE A 177 -31.08 13.28 -19.53
N LEU A 178 -31.02 14.17 -18.54
CA LEU A 178 -31.49 15.54 -18.70
C LEU A 178 -30.67 16.33 -19.72
N ARG A 179 -29.36 16.08 -19.80
CA ARG A 179 -28.43 16.79 -20.71
C ARG A 179 -28.46 16.26 -22.15
N LEU A 180 -28.77 14.99 -22.38
CA LEU A 180 -28.70 14.36 -23.70
C LEU A 180 -30.09 14.36 -24.38
N ASN A 181 -30.08 14.57 -25.71
CA ASN A 181 -31.27 14.42 -26.54
C ASN A 181 -31.42 12.95 -27.01
N ALA A 182 -32.65 12.54 -27.40
CA ALA A 182 -32.94 11.17 -27.85
C ALA A 182 -32.02 10.71 -28.98
N LEU A 183 -31.71 11.57 -29.95
CA LEU A 183 -30.79 11.29 -31.04
C LEU A 183 -29.34 11.13 -30.56
N GLN A 184 -28.90 11.92 -29.56
CA GLN A 184 -27.58 11.81 -28.99
C GLN A 184 -27.43 10.52 -28.18
N LEU A 185 -28.47 10.10 -27.43
CA LEU A 185 -28.51 8.82 -26.71
C LEU A 185 -28.38 7.62 -27.66
N THR A 186 -29.06 7.63 -28.80
CA THR A 186 -28.98 6.54 -29.79
C THR A 186 -27.64 6.50 -30.52
N ARG A 187 -27.04 7.66 -30.79
CA ARG A 187 -25.74 7.81 -31.47
C ARG A 187 -24.54 7.74 -30.55
N GLU A 188 -24.72 7.70 -29.24
CA GLU A 188 -23.61 7.72 -28.28
C GLU A 188 -22.59 6.57 -28.49
N LYS A 189 -23.07 5.39 -28.91
CA LYS A 189 -22.19 4.29 -29.34
C LYS A 189 -21.55 4.50 -30.70
N ALA A 190 -22.25 5.22 -31.59
CA ALA A 190 -21.84 5.46 -32.98
C ALA A 190 -21.16 6.80 -33.18
N SER A 191 -21.22 7.74 -32.20
CA SER A 191 -20.50 8.99 -32.26
C SER A 191 -19.00 8.69 -32.22
N GLY A 192 -18.52 8.28 -33.39
CA GLY A 192 -17.12 8.24 -33.69
C GLY A 192 -16.54 9.61 -33.45
N GLU A 193 -15.48 9.63 -32.74
CA GLU A 193 -14.34 10.49 -32.93
C GLU A 193 -14.61 11.99 -33.04
N LYS A 194 -14.67 12.66 -31.91
CA LYS A 194 -14.16 14.04 -31.88
C LYS A 194 -12.69 13.95 -32.33
N LYS A 195 -12.34 14.59 -33.45
CA LYS A 195 -10.95 14.72 -33.89
C LYS A 195 -10.13 15.18 -32.69
N ALA A 196 -9.19 14.38 -32.26
CA ALA A 196 -8.36 14.71 -31.12
C ALA A 196 -7.43 15.87 -31.51
N ARG A 197 -7.93 17.08 -31.34
CA ARG A 197 -7.26 18.35 -31.72
C ARG A 197 -5.96 18.60 -30.96
N PHE A 198 -5.71 17.84 -29.87
CA PHE A 198 -4.60 18.04 -28.93
C PHE A 198 -3.87 16.74 -28.54
N LEU A 199 -3.66 15.82 -29.50
CA LEU A 199 -2.95 14.54 -29.18
C LEU A 199 -1.51 14.80 -28.74
N TRP A 200 -0.77 15.65 -29.45
CA TRP A 200 0.62 15.96 -29.14
C TRP A 200 0.81 16.66 -27.80
N PRO A 201 0.09 17.77 -27.49
CA PRO A 201 0.18 18.41 -26.17
C PRO A 201 -0.17 17.47 -25.03
N GLN A 202 -1.22 16.65 -25.17
CA GLN A 202 -1.59 15.65 -24.15
C GLN A 202 -0.52 14.57 -23.98
N THR A 203 0.13 14.14 -25.06
CA THR A 203 1.23 13.17 -25.00
C THR A 203 2.44 13.75 -24.29
N ILE A 204 2.83 14.98 -24.62
CA ILE A 204 3.95 15.67 -23.99
C ILE A 204 3.66 15.87 -22.49
N LEU A 205 2.47 16.36 -22.15
CA LEU A 205 2.07 16.54 -20.75
C LEU A 205 2.03 15.18 -19.99
N GLY A 206 1.54 14.12 -20.65
CA GLY A 206 1.53 12.78 -20.09
C GLY A 206 2.94 12.23 -19.83
N LEU A 207 3.85 12.40 -20.77
CA LEU A 207 5.27 12.02 -20.61
C LEU A 207 5.96 12.86 -19.53
N ALA A 208 5.71 14.17 -19.50
CA ALA A 208 6.27 15.05 -18.48
C ALA A 208 5.76 14.68 -17.07
N SER A 209 4.44 14.45 -16.92
CA SER A 209 3.84 14.06 -15.65
C SER A 209 4.37 12.70 -15.17
N LEU A 210 4.43 11.70 -16.07
CA LEU A 210 4.95 10.38 -15.75
C LEU A 210 6.45 10.43 -15.41
N GLY A 211 7.24 11.13 -16.26
CA GLY A 211 8.69 11.28 -16.06
C GLY A 211 9.03 12.01 -14.77
N PHE A 212 8.29 13.08 -14.44
CA PHE A 212 8.47 13.79 -13.18
C PHE A 212 8.06 12.95 -11.97
N GLY A 213 6.96 12.18 -12.05
CA GLY A 213 6.57 11.23 -11.02
C GLY A 213 7.64 10.15 -10.76
N TYR A 214 8.26 9.61 -11.83
CA TYR A 214 9.36 8.65 -11.71
C TYR A 214 10.64 9.29 -11.18
N TYR A 215 10.93 10.53 -11.62
CA TYR A 215 12.07 11.29 -11.09
C TYR A 215 11.92 11.50 -9.57
N LEU A 216 10.76 11.93 -9.11
CA LEU A 216 10.48 12.06 -7.67
C LEU A 216 10.66 10.71 -6.95
N ALA A 217 10.14 9.62 -7.54
CA ALA A 217 10.23 8.30 -6.94
C ALA A 217 11.67 7.81 -6.75
N LEU A 218 12.60 8.19 -7.63
CA LEU A 218 14.01 7.75 -7.58
C LEU A 218 14.92 8.74 -6.85
N SER A 219 14.57 10.03 -6.78
CA SER A 219 15.43 11.09 -6.23
C SER A 219 15.34 11.23 -4.70
N VAL A 220 14.26 10.73 -4.10
CA VAL A 220 14.09 10.78 -2.64
C VAL A 220 15.04 9.82 -1.96
N LYS A 221 15.77 10.29 -0.93
CA LYS A 221 16.72 9.50 -0.13
C LYS A 221 16.26 9.37 1.32
N ASP A 222 15.61 10.40 1.84
CA ASP A 222 15.13 10.44 3.21
C ASP A 222 13.83 9.63 3.38
N PRO A 223 13.80 8.64 4.31
CA PRO A 223 12.64 7.77 4.52
C PRO A 223 11.36 8.51 4.92
N LEU A 224 11.43 9.55 5.75
CA LEU A 224 10.25 10.31 6.20
C LEU A 224 9.67 11.17 5.07
N SER A 225 10.53 11.84 4.29
CA SER A 225 10.09 12.60 3.11
C SER A 225 9.46 11.70 2.05
N ALA A 226 9.88 10.43 1.97
CA ALA A 226 9.33 9.47 1.03
C ALA A 226 7.83 9.27 1.22
N ILE A 227 7.32 9.29 2.46
CA ILE A 227 5.89 9.12 2.75
C ILE A 227 5.04 10.21 2.08
N VAL A 228 5.44 11.47 2.21
CA VAL A 228 4.68 12.61 1.65
C VAL A 228 4.83 12.68 0.14
N ILE A 229 6.06 12.52 -0.37
CA ILE A 229 6.36 12.62 -1.80
C ILE A 229 5.74 11.46 -2.57
N PHE A 230 5.56 10.28 -1.94
CA PHE A 230 4.89 9.12 -2.54
C PHE A 230 3.49 9.45 -3.06
N PHE A 231 2.66 10.14 -2.28
CA PHE A 231 1.31 10.50 -2.71
C PHE A 231 1.33 11.44 -3.93
N LEU A 232 2.24 12.42 -3.95
CA LEU A 232 2.41 13.30 -5.09
C LEU A 232 2.86 12.53 -6.34
N ALA A 233 3.85 11.65 -6.20
CA ALA A 233 4.34 10.82 -7.28
C ALA A 233 3.23 9.91 -7.84
N VAL A 234 2.43 9.28 -6.98
CA VAL A 234 1.29 8.44 -7.39
C VAL A 234 0.28 9.24 -8.22
N ILE A 235 -0.11 10.43 -7.77
CA ILE A 235 -1.05 11.30 -8.50
C ILE A 235 -0.49 11.66 -9.90
N LEU A 236 0.79 12.04 -9.98
CA LEU A 236 1.45 12.37 -11.24
C LEU A 236 1.52 11.17 -12.19
N VAL A 237 1.83 9.98 -11.67
CA VAL A 237 1.86 8.73 -12.44
C VAL A 237 0.47 8.36 -12.93
N MET A 238 -0.58 8.52 -12.12
CA MET A 238 -1.96 8.27 -12.53
C MET A 238 -2.41 9.20 -13.65
N ILE A 239 -2.15 10.51 -13.51
CA ILE A 239 -2.45 11.53 -14.54
C ILE A 239 -1.67 11.22 -15.82
N GLY A 240 -0.36 10.98 -15.70
CA GLY A 240 0.51 10.64 -16.81
C GLY A 240 0.05 9.40 -17.56
N THR A 241 -0.29 8.33 -16.83
CA THR A 241 -0.82 7.08 -17.40
C THR A 241 -2.12 7.32 -18.15
N TYR A 242 -3.06 8.03 -17.54
CA TYR A 242 -4.32 8.36 -18.20
C TYR A 242 -4.12 9.14 -19.51
N LEU A 243 -3.26 10.17 -19.51
CA LEU A 243 -2.96 10.98 -20.68
C LEU A 243 -2.23 10.17 -21.76
N LEU A 244 -1.29 9.29 -21.38
CA LEU A 244 -0.56 8.46 -22.33
C LEU A 244 -1.44 7.42 -22.99
N PHE A 245 -2.34 6.79 -22.27
CA PHE A 245 -3.31 5.88 -22.88
C PHE A 245 -4.29 6.62 -23.77
N ASN A 246 -4.73 7.82 -23.39
CA ASN A 246 -5.69 8.62 -24.15
C ASN A 246 -5.11 9.20 -25.45
N ALA A 247 -3.86 9.65 -25.43
CA ALA A 247 -3.22 10.33 -26.55
C ALA A 247 -1.90 9.68 -26.99
N GLY A 248 -1.01 9.32 -26.05
CA GLY A 248 0.35 8.90 -26.32
C GLY A 248 0.46 7.64 -27.16
N ILE A 249 -0.33 6.61 -26.85
CA ILE A 249 -0.35 5.36 -27.62
C ILE A 249 -0.82 5.63 -29.05
N THR A 250 -1.82 6.49 -29.23
CA THR A 250 -2.30 6.89 -30.55
C THR A 250 -1.23 7.61 -31.33
N VAL A 251 -0.50 8.55 -30.71
CA VAL A 251 0.63 9.25 -31.34
C VAL A 251 1.74 8.28 -31.71
N PHE A 252 2.10 7.36 -30.81
CA PHE A 252 3.10 6.32 -31.08
C PHE A 252 2.73 5.45 -32.29
N LEU A 253 1.48 4.99 -32.36
CA LEU A 253 1.00 4.20 -33.50
C LEU A 253 1.00 5.03 -34.83
N HIS A 254 0.72 6.33 -34.77
CA HIS A 254 0.85 7.22 -35.95
C HIS A 254 2.31 7.39 -36.39
N LEU A 255 3.26 7.43 -35.43
CA LEU A 255 4.69 7.43 -35.77
C LEU A 255 5.14 6.10 -36.38
N LEU A 256 4.64 4.96 -35.87
CA LEU A 256 4.89 3.65 -36.50
C LEU A 256 4.32 3.56 -37.92
N LYS A 257 3.15 4.16 -38.16
CA LYS A 257 2.53 4.24 -39.50
C LYS A 257 3.40 5.01 -40.49
N LYS A 258 4.18 6.03 -40.04
CA LYS A 258 5.11 6.80 -40.90
C LYS A 258 6.33 5.97 -41.32
N LYS A 259 6.71 4.90 -40.58
CA LYS A 259 7.80 4.01 -40.97
C LYS A 259 7.34 3.02 -42.04
N LYS A 260 7.47 3.40 -43.32
CA LYS A 260 6.95 2.69 -44.49
C LYS A 260 7.40 1.19 -44.50
N ALA A 261 8.68 0.90 -44.26
CA ALA A 261 9.21 -0.47 -44.23
C ALA A 261 8.54 -1.40 -43.22
N TYR A 262 8.08 -0.86 -42.09
CA TYR A 262 7.36 -1.61 -41.06
C TYR A 262 5.85 -1.70 -41.35
N TYR A 263 5.25 -0.55 -41.77
CA TYR A 263 3.80 -0.44 -41.92
C TYR A 263 3.26 -1.26 -43.09
N TYR A 264 3.94 -1.25 -44.25
CA TYR A 264 3.45 -1.93 -45.47
C TYR A 264 3.63 -3.45 -45.47
N GLN A 265 4.17 -4.04 -44.41
CA GLN A 265 4.04 -5.49 -44.22
C GLN A 265 2.56 -5.83 -43.97
N PRO A 266 1.96 -6.83 -44.71
CA PRO A 266 0.52 -7.08 -44.66
C PRO A 266 -0.05 -7.23 -43.26
N ASN A 267 0.62 -8.03 -42.41
CA ASN A 267 0.21 -8.26 -41.02
C ASN A 267 0.31 -7.01 -40.12
N ASN A 268 1.28 -6.12 -40.39
CA ASN A 268 1.48 -4.91 -39.59
C ASN A 268 0.51 -3.80 -40.00
N MET A 269 0.19 -3.68 -41.29
CA MET A 269 -0.76 -2.70 -41.82
C MET A 269 -2.15 -2.87 -41.19
N ILE A 270 -2.65 -4.09 -41.19
CA ILE A 270 -3.94 -4.44 -40.58
C ILE A 270 -3.90 -4.21 -39.06
N SER A 271 -2.84 -4.71 -38.41
CA SER A 271 -2.71 -4.60 -36.96
C SER A 271 -2.60 -3.14 -36.47
N VAL A 272 -1.72 -2.33 -37.08
CA VAL A 272 -1.51 -0.92 -36.68
C VAL A 272 -2.75 -0.09 -36.95
N SER A 273 -3.40 -0.25 -38.11
CA SER A 273 -4.61 0.50 -38.45
C SER A 273 -5.77 0.19 -37.49
N ASN A 274 -5.98 -1.08 -37.19
CA ASN A 274 -6.99 -1.49 -36.22
C ASN A 274 -6.66 -1.05 -34.80
N LEU A 275 -5.38 -1.10 -34.38
CA LEU A 275 -4.94 -0.64 -33.05
C LEU A 275 -5.13 0.86 -32.88
N ILE A 276 -4.85 1.68 -33.89
CA ILE A 276 -5.08 3.15 -33.82
C ILE A 276 -6.55 3.43 -33.45
N TYR A 277 -7.47 2.78 -34.17
CA TYR A 277 -8.90 2.95 -33.91
C TYR A 277 -9.31 2.45 -32.52
N ARG A 278 -8.85 1.26 -32.14
CA ARG A 278 -9.16 0.62 -30.84
C ARG A 278 -8.59 1.37 -29.66
N MET A 279 -7.31 1.79 -29.74
CA MET A 279 -6.65 2.51 -28.64
C MET A 279 -7.37 3.82 -28.33
N LYS A 280 -7.75 4.59 -29.35
CA LYS A 280 -8.48 5.82 -29.16
C LYS A 280 -9.84 5.63 -28.48
N LYS A 281 -10.57 4.56 -28.83
CA LYS A 281 -11.88 4.24 -28.26
C LYS A 281 -11.79 3.69 -26.85
N ASN A 282 -10.75 2.92 -26.55
CA ASN A 282 -10.60 2.12 -25.35
C ASN A 282 -9.58 2.69 -24.34
N ALA A 283 -9.03 3.86 -24.62
CA ALA A 283 -7.98 4.50 -23.85
C ALA A 283 -8.28 4.54 -22.34
N VAL A 284 -9.46 5.02 -21.96
CA VAL A 284 -9.88 5.15 -20.58
C VAL A 284 -9.93 3.80 -19.88
N GLY A 285 -10.52 2.78 -20.50
CA GLY A 285 -10.60 1.45 -19.91
C GLY A 285 -9.21 0.80 -19.72
N LEU A 286 -8.30 0.98 -20.68
CA LEU A 286 -6.93 0.47 -20.58
C LEU A 286 -6.11 1.18 -19.50
N ALA A 287 -6.23 2.51 -19.42
CA ALA A 287 -5.63 3.30 -18.35
C ALA A 287 -6.14 2.84 -16.96
N THR A 288 -7.45 2.63 -16.83
CA THR A 288 -8.06 2.15 -15.59
C THR A 288 -7.53 0.76 -15.20
N ILE A 289 -7.40 -0.17 -16.16
CA ILE A 289 -6.80 -1.50 -15.90
C ILE A 289 -5.35 -1.35 -15.41
N ALA A 290 -4.55 -0.50 -16.08
CA ALA A 290 -3.15 -0.28 -15.68
C ALA A 290 -3.05 0.31 -14.27
N ILE A 291 -3.85 1.33 -13.96
CA ILE A 291 -3.88 1.98 -12.64
C ILE A 291 -4.34 1.00 -11.55
N LEU A 292 -5.46 0.31 -11.75
CA LEU A 292 -5.97 -0.66 -10.78
C LEU A 292 -5.00 -1.82 -10.56
N SER A 293 -4.37 -2.34 -11.63
CA SER A 293 -3.34 -3.38 -11.53
C SER A 293 -2.11 -2.90 -10.75
N THR A 294 -1.70 -1.65 -10.96
CA THR A 294 -0.60 -1.04 -10.18
C THR A 294 -0.99 -0.92 -8.71
N MET A 295 -2.22 -0.48 -8.42
CA MET A 295 -2.73 -0.38 -7.05
C MET A 295 -2.72 -1.74 -6.35
N VAL A 296 -3.17 -2.82 -7.02
CA VAL A 296 -3.07 -4.19 -6.47
C VAL A 296 -1.62 -4.52 -6.12
N LEU A 297 -0.71 -4.37 -7.10
CA LEU A 297 0.70 -4.72 -6.93
C LEU A 297 1.38 -3.94 -5.80
N VAL A 298 1.20 -2.62 -5.75
CA VAL A 298 1.81 -1.75 -4.74
C VAL A 298 1.24 -2.09 -3.35
N THR A 299 -0.08 -2.19 -3.22
CA THR A 299 -0.75 -2.40 -1.93
C THR A 299 -0.40 -3.74 -1.32
N ILE A 300 -0.55 -4.84 -2.08
CA ILE A 300 -0.28 -6.18 -1.54
C ILE A 300 1.23 -6.41 -1.34
N SER A 301 2.09 -5.83 -2.19
CA SER A 301 3.54 -5.90 -2.01
C SER A 301 3.97 -5.18 -0.74
N ALA A 302 3.51 -3.95 -0.51
CA ALA A 302 3.82 -3.20 0.70
C ALA A 302 3.30 -3.93 1.95
N ALA A 303 2.04 -4.33 1.96
CA ALA A 303 1.42 -5.01 3.10
C ALA A 303 2.09 -6.35 3.45
N THR A 304 2.43 -7.15 2.43
CA THR A 304 3.14 -8.43 2.63
C THR A 304 4.55 -8.21 3.18
N ASN A 305 5.26 -7.21 2.67
CA ASN A 305 6.61 -6.87 3.17
C ASN A 305 6.58 -6.41 4.63
N ILE A 306 5.59 -5.60 5.04
CA ILE A 306 5.41 -5.18 6.43
C ILE A 306 5.17 -6.40 7.33
N TYR A 307 4.28 -7.30 6.93
CA TYR A 307 3.93 -8.48 7.71
C TYR A 307 5.11 -9.46 7.86
N VAL A 308 5.80 -9.75 6.75
CA VAL A 308 6.95 -10.67 6.75
C VAL A 308 8.18 -10.04 7.41
N GLY A 309 8.39 -8.73 7.23
CA GLY A 309 9.50 -7.99 7.86
C GLY A 309 9.32 -7.73 9.35
N GLY A 310 8.11 -7.86 9.88
CA GLY A 310 7.78 -7.52 11.27
C GLY A 310 8.57 -8.28 12.33
N GLU A 311 9.06 -9.49 12.04
CA GLU A 311 9.89 -10.25 12.99
C GLU A 311 11.24 -9.57 13.29
N MET A 312 11.85 -8.98 12.26
CA MET A 312 13.10 -8.22 12.44
C MET A 312 12.87 -6.96 13.27
N VAL A 313 11.75 -6.28 13.02
CA VAL A 313 11.39 -5.04 13.73
C VAL A 313 11.29 -5.28 15.23
N LYS A 314 10.69 -6.38 15.64
CA LYS A 314 10.55 -6.76 17.07
C LYS A 314 11.90 -6.93 17.75
N LYS A 315 12.86 -7.55 17.09
CA LYS A 315 14.23 -7.70 17.62
C LYS A 315 14.92 -6.35 17.78
N ILE A 316 14.76 -5.45 16.79
CA ILE A 316 15.41 -4.15 16.81
C ILE A 316 14.81 -3.23 17.88
N MET A 317 13.49 -3.29 18.10
CA MET A 317 12.79 -2.40 19.04
C MET A 317 12.79 -2.91 20.48
N ALA A 318 12.76 -4.21 20.68
CA ALA A 318 12.66 -4.82 22.01
C ALA A 318 13.64 -6.02 22.15
N PRO A 319 14.95 -5.76 22.30
CA PRO A 319 15.93 -6.83 22.45
C PRO A 319 15.79 -7.61 23.76
N HIS A 320 15.33 -6.97 24.82
CA HIS A 320 15.15 -7.57 26.15
C HIS A 320 13.67 -7.73 26.55
N ASP A 321 13.39 -8.68 27.44
CA ASP A 321 12.04 -8.92 27.97
C ASP A 321 11.50 -7.72 28.75
N PHE A 322 12.38 -7.08 29.54
CA PHE A 322 12.11 -5.83 30.23
C PHE A 322 13.26 -4.86 29.98
N SER A 323 12.96 -3.60 29.74
CA SER A 323 13.98 -2.58 29.47
C SER A 323 13.61 -1.21 30.02
N VAL A 324 14.64 -0.42 30.30
CA VAL A 324 14.57 0.98 30.68
C VAL A 324 15.45 1.78 29.74
N GLN A 325 14.92 2.88 29.24
CA GLN A 325 15.67 3.84 28.42
C GLN A 325 15.44 5.25 28.93
N GLY A 326 16.44 6.09 28.82
CA GLY A 326 16.27 7.48 29.19
C GLY A 326 17.58 8.20 29.42
N LYS A 327 17.51 9.25 30.23
CA LYS A 327 18.66 10.06 30.66
C LYS A 327 18.46 10.61 32.07
N GLY A 328 19.57 10.90 32.76
CA GLY A 328 19.54 11.55 34.07
C GLY A 328 19.33 10.59 35.23
N VAL A 329 19.54 9.28 35.05
CA VAL A 329 19.53 8.28 36.12
C VAL A 329 20.86 7.52 36.08
N GLU A 330 21.33 7.14 37.26
CA GLU A 330 22.52 6.31 37.38
C GLU A 330 22.23 4.86 37.08
N LEU A 331 23.14 4.16 36.39
CA LEU A 331 23.00 2.73 36.04
C LEU A 331 22.83 1.87 37.28
N GLU A 332 23.50 2.21 38.39
CA GLU A 332 23.40 1.47 39.64
C GLU A 332 21.99 1.50 40.24
N GLN A 333 21.28 2.63 40.14
CA GLN A 333 19.87 2.70 40.56
C GLN A 333 18.96 1.83 39.74
N ILE A 334 19.19 1.78 38.41
CA ILE A 334 18.45 0.88 37.53
C ILE A 334 18.74 -0.58 37.89
N ASN A 335 20.00 -0.90 38.12
CA ASN A 335 20.44 -2.23 38.50
C ASN A 335 19.74 -2.72 39.78
N GLN A 336 19.72 -1.87 40.82
CA GLN A 336 19.04 -2.18 42.09
C GLN A 336 17.53 -2.38 41.88
N LYS A 337 16.88 -1.54 41.07
CA LYS A 337 15.45 -1.69 40.77
C LYS A 337 15.12 -2.96 40.01
N PHE A 338 16.00 -3.41 39.13
CA PHE A 338 15.85 -4.69 38.44
C PHE A 338 15.96 -5.87 39.41
N ASP A 339 16.89 -5.81 40.39
CA ASP A 339 17.03 -6.85 41.41
C ASP A 339 15.83 -6.86 42.38
N GLU A 340 15.33 -5.69 42.80
CA GLU A 340 14.11 -5.55 43.60
C GLU A 340 12.91 -6.18 42.86
N PHE A 341 12.67 -5.79 41.60
CA PHE A 341 11.57 -6.32 40.77
C PHE A 341 11.67 -7.83 40.58
N ALA A 342 12.86 -8.34 40.27
CA ALA A 342 13.06 -9.76 40.07
C ALA A 342 12.82 -10.56 41.35
N SER A 343 13.28 -10.05 42.50
CA SER A 343 13.09 -10.67 43.82
C SER A 343 11.63 -10.68 44.23
N GLU A 344 10.90 -9.57 44.09
CA GLU A 344 9.49 -9.41 44.41
C GLU A 344 8.61 -10.42 43.62
N HIS A 345 8.94 -10.64 42.36
CA HIS A 345 8.17 -11.50 41.47
C HIS A 345 8.78 -12.90 41.28
N GLN A 346 9.82 -13.24 42.03
CA GLN A 346 10.52 -14.56 41.98
C GLN A 346 10.99 -14.92 40.57
N LEU A 347 11.58 -13.94 39.88
CA LEU A 347 12.11 -14.08 38.52
C LEU A 347 13.60 -14.41 38.57
N GLU A 348 14.04 -15.27 37.66
CA GLU A 348 15.46 -15.51 37.40
C GLU A 348 15.91 -14.69 36.19
N ILE A 349 16.86 -13.78 36.38
CA ILE A 349 17.44 -12.96 35.34
C ILE A 349 18.48 -13.81 34.61
N LYS A 350 18.35 -13.92 33.28
CA LYS A 350 19.28 -14.69 32.44
C LYS A 350 20.41 -13.83 31.88
N ASN A 351 20.04 -12.73 31.21
CA ASN A 351 20.96 -11.79 30.60
C ASN A 351 20.59 -10.39 31.07
N ARG A 352 21.58 -9.57 31.33
CA ARG A 352 21.40 -8.19 31.73
C ARG A 352 22.38 -7.31 30.99
N ASP A 353 21.87 -6.29 30.32
CA ASP A 353 22.67 -5.23 29.71
C ASP A 353 22.42 -3.93 30.45
N LEU A 354 23.47 -3.25 30.87
CA LEU A 354 23.45 -1.95 31.52
C LEU A 354 24.55 -1.09 30.89
N MET A 355 24.17 0.00 30.20
CA MET A 355 25.17 0.83 29.54
C MET A 355 24.73 2.27 29.39
N THR A 356 25.72 3.13 29.30
CA THR A 356 25.56 4.51 28.88
C THR A 356 26.10 4.66 27.47
N TYR A 357 25.39 5.32 26.59
CA TYR A 357 25.84 5.62 25.25
C TYR A 357 25.49 7.04 24.87
N ALA A 358 26.21 7.58 23.91
CA ALA A 358 25.90 8.89 23.34
C ALA A 358 25.41 8.76 21.91
N ASN A 359 24.65 9.75 21.46
CA ASN A 359 24.31 9.87 20.05
C ASN A 359 24.39 11.34 19.61
N PHE A 360 24.73 11.53 18.33
CA PHE A 360 24.72 12.84 17.71
C PHE A 360 24.38 12.77 16.23
N GLY A 361 23.73 13.83 15.75
CA GLY A 361 23.41 14.00 14.35
C GLY A 361 24.44 14.83 13.60
N VAL A 362 24.67 14.46 12.33
CA VAL A 362 25.58 15.18 11.44
C VAL A 362 24.82 16.28 10.70
N LYS A 363 25.31 17.53 10.81
CA LYS A 363 24.78 18.70 10.10
C LYS A 363 25.26 18.75 8.65
N SER A 364 26.56 18.49 8.43
CA SER A 364 27.15 18.43 7.09
C SER A 364 28.29 17.42 7.03
N GLN A 365 28.48 16.86 5.85
CA GLN A 365 29.55 15.90 5.56
C GLN A 365 30.30 16.32 4.30
N LYS A 366 31.63 16.29 4.35
CA LYS A 366 32.54 16.50 3.21
C LYS A 366 33.56 15.37 3.18
N GLY A 367 33.27 14.32 2.40
CA GLY A 367 34.08 13.10 2.39
C GLY A 367 34.03 12.41 3.76
N THR A 368 35.18 12.36 4.45
CA THR A 368 35.33 11.80 5.80
C THR A 368 35.28 12.85 6.92
N ASP A 369 34.99 14.12 6.57
CA ASP A 369 34.82 15.21 7.55
C ASP A 369 33.37 15.38 7.90
N PHE A 370 33.05 15.26 9.19
CA PHE A 370 31.69 15.39 9.76
C PHE A 370 31.61 16.63 10.65
N THR A 371 30.60 17.45 10.36
CA THR A 371 30.24 18.59 11.22
C THR A 371 28.98 18.24 11.98
N VAL A 372 29.01 18.29 13.30
CA VAL A 372 27.87 18.02 14.20
C VAL A 372 27.05 19.26 14.41
N TYR A 373 25.77 19.12 14.74
CA TYR A 373 24.92 20.25 15.10
C TYR A 373 25.41 20.92 16.37
N PRO A 374 25.40 22.28 16.45
CA PRO A 374 25.61 22.99 17.70
C PRO A 374 24.53 22.65 18.71
N ALA A 375 24.81 22.83 20.01
CA ALA A 375 23.89 22.48 21.10
C ALA A 375 22.58 23.29 21.08
N ASP A 376 22.57 24.49 20.49
CA ASP A 376 21.43 25.39 20.33
C ASP A 376 20.61 25.12 19.05
N GLU A 377 21.09 24.26 18.16
CA GLU A 377 20.42 23.91 16.89
C GLU A 377 19.90 22.48 16.92
N HIS A 378 18.59 22.31 17.09
CA HIS A 378 17.97 20.99 17.13
C HIS A 378 17.38 20.61 15.77
N LYS A 379 17.79 19.48 15.23
CA LYS A 379 17.12 18.81 14.11
C LYS A 379 16.59 17.45 14.55
N VAL A 380 15.28 17.25 14.40
CA VAL A 380 14.60 16.04 14.88
C VAL A 380 15.07 14.77 14.16
N THR A 381 15.42 14.88 12.87
CA THR A 381 15.89 13.74 12.06
C THR A 381 17.08 14.13 11.19
N PRO A 382 18.31 14.02 11.72
CA PRO A 382 19.52 14.18 10.91
C PRO A 382 19.65 13.07 9.89
N LYS A 383 20.32 13.34 8.77
CA LYS A 383 20.53 12.33 7.71
C LYS A 383 21.45 11.21 8.16
N THR A 384 22.50 11.56 8.88
CA THR A 384 23.52 10.66 9.42
C THR A 384 23.58 10.81 10.93
N VAL A 385 23.61 9.68 11.63
CA VAL A 385 23.71 9.61 13.09
C VAL A 385 24.88 8.73 13.48
N PHE A 386 25.59 9.14 14.52
CA PHE A 386 26.56 8.30 15.22
C PHE A 386 26.00 7.88 16.57
N LEU A 387 26.13 6.60 16.89
CA LEU A 387 25.96 6.03 18.22
C LEU A 387 27.34 5.73 18.78
N VAL A 388 27.65 6.26 19.95
CA VAL A 388 28.98 6.17 20.56
C VAL A 388 28.89 5.37 21.85
N PHE A 389 29.70 4.34 21.96
CA PHE A 389 29.82 3.46 23.13
C PHE A 389 31.26 3.50 23.64
N ASP A 390 31.46 3.25 24.92
CA ASP A 390 32.80 3.00 25.45
C ASP A 390 33.26 1.54 25.23
N ALA A 391 34.56 1.33 25.45
CA ALA A 391 35.17 -0.01 25.32
C ALA A 391 34.53 -1.03 26.25
N ALA A 392 34.15 -0.64 27.47
CA ALA A 392 33.52 -1.52 28.46
C ALA A 392 32.14 -2.02 27.99
N SER A 393 31.33 -1.11 27.42
CA SER A 393 30.02 -1.49 26.82
C SER A 393 30.19 -2.43 25.61
N TYR A 394 31.21 -2.20 24.81
CA TYR A 394 31.51 -3.08 23.67
C TYR A 394 31.92 -4.48 24.12
N GLU A 395 32.82 -4.58 25.12
CA GLU A 395 33.22 -5.86 25.73
C GLU A 395 32.00 -6.59 26.32
N GLN A 396 31.10 -5.88 27.00
CA GLN A 396 29.86 -6.46 27.53
C GLN A 396 28.97 -7.03 26.41
N MET A 397 28.83 -6.36 25.27
CA MET A 397 27.97 -6.78 24.17
C MET A 397 28.59 -7.93 23.33
N THR A 398 29.90 -7.92 23.15
CA THR A 398 30.59 -8.83 22.21
C THR A 398 31.37 -9.94 22.88
N GLY A 399 31.78 -9.75 24.14
CA GLY A 399 32.74 -10.61 24.86
C GLY A 399 34.19 -10.43 24.41
N GLU A 400 34.49 -9.44 23.56
CA GLU A 400 35.81 -9.18 23.03
C GLU A 400 36.50 -8.03 23.77
N GLU A 401 37.64 -8.30 24.43
CA GLU A 401 38.44 -7.27 25.09
C GLU A 401 39.07 -6.32 24.07
N VAL A 402 38.93 -5.03 24.29
CA VAL A 402 39.41 -4.00 23.39
C VAL A 402 40.31 -2.99 24.10
N ASN A 403 41.53 -2.85 23.65
CA ASN A 403 42.48 -1.86 24.18
C ASN A 403 42.61 -0.67 23.20
N LEU A 404 41.87 0.41 23.48
CA LEU A 404 41.90 1.66 22.72
C LEU A 404 42.62 2.74 23.53
N THR A 405 43.37 3.61 22.86
CA THR A 405 44.10 4.72 23.51
C THR A 405 43.90 6.04 22.73
N GLY A 406 43.73 7.14 23.46
CA GLY A 406 43.58 8.47 22.85
C GLY A 406 42.37 8.54 21.92
N ASN A 407 42.60 8.92 20.68
CA ASN A 407 41.55 9.04 19.64
C ASN A 407 41.47 7.79 18.73
N GLN A 408 41.91 6.64 19.20
CA GLN A 408 41.69 5.38 18.50
C GLN A 408 40.25 4.94 18.71
N VAL A 409 39.61 4.40 17.64
CA VAL A 409 38.24 3.97 17.66
C VAL A 409 38.06 2.65 16.91
N ILE A 410 37.01 1.89 17.29
CA ILE A 410 36.42 0.87 16.43
C ILE A 410 35.23 1.47 15.73
N LEU A 411 35.09 1.18 14.47
CA LEU A 411 34.03 1.76 13.62
C LEU A 411 33.17 0.65 13.00
N PHE A 412 31.85 0.77 13.15
CA PHE A 412 30.88 0.12 12.26
C PHE A 412 30.34 1.18 11.33
N ALA A 413 30.66 1.09 10.03
CA ALA A 413 30.27 2.07 9.03
C ALA A 413 29.10 1.57 8.17
N HIS A 414 27.92 2.22 8.29
CA HIS A 414 26.87 2.11 7.28
C HIS A 414 27.12 3.13 6.15
N ASN A 415 27.71 4.28 6.47
CA ASN A 415 28.05 5.33 5.50
C ASN A 415 29.19 4.87 4.58
N GLU A 416 28.92 4.87 3.25
CA GLU A 416 29.88 4.42 2.24
C GLU A 416 31.21 5.22 2.24
N ALA A 417 31.17 6.50 2.65
CA ALA A 417 32.39 7.32 2.71
C ALA A 417 33.34 6.94 3.85
N LEU A 418 32.83 6.21 4.87
CA LEU A 418 33.64 5.76 6.02
C LEU A 418 34.21 4.35 5.82
N LYS A 419 33.61 3.54 4.95
CA LYS A 419 34.05 2.15 4.73
C LYS A 419 35.50 2.08 4.24
N GLY A 420 36.29 1.27 4.91
CA GLY A 420 37.70 1.08 4.58
C GLY A 420 38.62 2.27 4.93
N GLN A 421 38.11 3.30 5.60
CA GLN A 421 38.90 4.47 5.99
C GLN A 421 39.69 4.19 7.26
N LYS A 422 40.95 4.62 7.29
CA LYS A 422 41.79 4.51 8.48
C LYS A 422 41.72 5.71 9.41
N GLN A 423 41.16 6.81 8.92
CA GLN A 423 41.02 8.08 9.65
C GLN A 423 39.79 8.84 9.16
N PHE A 424 39.15 9.55 10.06
CA PHE A 424 38.05 10.48 9.76
C PHE A 424 38.06 11.62 10.80
N THR A 425 37.30 12.69 10.51
CA THR A 425 37.31 13.90 11.34
C THR A 425 35.89 14.23 11.81
N ILE A 426 35.73 14.58 13.08
CA ILE A 426 34.51 15.13 13.67
C ILE A 426 34.82 16.53 14.20
N ASN A 427 34.20 17.56 13.62
CA ASN A 427 34.42 18.96 14.00
C ASN A 427 35.91 19.35 14.14
N GLY A 428 36.75 18.87 13.24
CA GLY A 428 38.20 19.16 13.24
C GLY A 428 39.04 18.31 14.18
N GLN A 429 38.46 17.37 14.92
CA GLN A 429 39.19 16.37 15.70
C GLN A 429 39.37 15.11 14.88
N ASP A 430 40.62 14.64 14.78
CA ASP A 430 40.96 13.43 14.04
C ASP A 430 40.79 12.17 14.90
N PHE A 431 40.16 11.16 14.30
CA PHE A 431 39.96 9.83 14.87
C PHE A 431 40.63 8.78 14.00
N GLN A 432 41.37 7.88 14.62
CA GLN A 432 42.08 6.77 13.96
C GLN A 432 41.26 5.49 14.10
N VAL A 433 40.87 4.91 12.98
CA VAL A 433 40.14 3.63 12.96
C VAL A 433 41.14 2.50 13.19
N LYS A 434 41.13 1.90 14.37
CA LYS A 434 41.95 0.74 14.73
C LYS A 434 41.41 -0.53 14.06
N GLU A 435 40.07 -0.64 14.05
CA GLU A 435 39.35 -1.79 13.49
C GLU A 435 38.02 -1.35 12.91
N GLU A 436 37.63 -1.92 11.77
CA GLU A 436 36.30 -1.77 11.18
C GLU A 436 35.51 -3.07 11.37
N VAL A 437 34.40 -3.01 12.10
CA VAL A 437 33.51 -4.11 12.32
C VAL A 437 32.42 -4.11 11.26
N THR A 438 32.18 -5.25 10.63
CA THR A 438 31.17 -5.41 9.56
C THR A 438 29.84 -5.99 10.04
N LYS A 439 29.86 -6.64 11.22
CA LYS A 439 28.67 -7.24 11.81
C LYS A 439 28.01 -6.24 12.78
N ASP A 440 26.70 -6.06 12.66
CA ASP A 440 25.92 -5.30 13.64
C ASP A 440 25.94 -6.06 14.98
N PHE A 441 26.47 -5.41 16.03
CA PHE A 441 26.59 -5.96 17.37
C PHE A 441 25.59 -5.33 18.36
N ILE A 442 24.83 -4.31 17.95
CA ILE A 442 23.92 -3.55 18.82
C ILE A 442 22.52 -4.16 18.83
N THR A 443 22.05 -4.73 17.70
CA THR A 443 20.65 -5.12 17.50
C THR A 443 20.08 -6.07 18.58
N ASP A 444 20.93 -6.91 19.17
CA ASP A 444 20.49 -7.84 20.24
C ASP A 444 20.64 -7.25 21.65
N HIS A 445 21.17 -6.02 21.80
CA HIS A 445 21.51 -5.39 23.08
C HIS A 445 20.78 -4.06 23.32
N VAL A 446 20.72 -3.16 22.33
CA VAL A 446 20.13 -1.82 22.46
C VAL A 446 19.12 -1.55 21.35
N PRO A 447 17.91 -1.06 21.66
CA PRO A 447 16.97 -0.63 20.62
C PRO A 447 17.56 0.44 19.72
N ASN A 448 17.52 0.23 18.40
CA ASN A 448 18.09 1.15 17.44
C ASN A 448 17.06 1.69 16.44
N MET A 449 16.32 2.71 16.85
CA MET A 449 15.38 3.40 15.98
C MET A 449 16.05 4.22 14.86
N TYR A 450 17.31 4.63 15.02
CA TYR A 450 18.01 5.43 14.00
C TYR A 450 18.23 4.62 12.72
N ASN A 451 18.39 3.30 12.83
CA ASN A 451 18.44 2.40 11.70
C ASN A 451 17.20 2.51 10.77
N MET A 452 16.05 2.88 11.33
CA MET A 452 14.77 3.04 10.61
C MET A 452 14.59 4.44 10.03
N LEU A 453 14.99 5.48 10.78
CA LEU A 453 14.60 6.86 10.52
C LEU A 453 15.64 7.68 9.75
N THR A 454 16.92 7.22 9.70
CA THR A 454 18.01 7.98 9.08
C THR A 454 18.48 7.37 7.76
N GLU A 455 19.14 8.15 6.91
CA GLU A 455 19.77 7.63 5.69
C GLU A 455 20.94 6.71 6.07
N ASP A 456 21.81 7.19 6.99
CA ASP A 456 23.01 6.50 7.46
C ASP A 456 23.10 6.52 8.99
N PHE A 457 23.61 5.45 9.54
CA PHE A 457 23.96 5.34 10.95
C PHE A 457 25.32 4.67 11.08
N ASN A 458 26.09 5.08 12.08
CA ASN A 458 27.43 4.53 12.33
C ASN A 458 27.59 4.29 13.82
N TYR A 459 28.31 3.27 14.20
CA TYR A 459 28.66 3.02 15.59
C TYR A 459 30.13 3.31 15.80
N LEU A 460 30.42 3.99 16.88
CA LEU A 460 31.76 4.40 17.26
C LEU A 460 32.06 3.88 18.66
N ILE A 461 33.08 3.10 18.78
CA ILE A 461 33.57 2.64 20.08
C ILE A 461 34.82 3.43 20.42
N VAL A 462 34.75 4.12 21.56
CA VAL A 462 35.81 5.00 22.08
C VAL A 462 36.41 4.43 23.38
N PRO A 463 37.62 4.82 23.77
CA PRO A 463 38.23 4.35 25.04
C PRO A 463 37.41 4.69 26.26
N ASP A 464 36.90 5.93 26.32
CA ASP A 464 36.08 6.49 27.40
C ASP A 464 35.05 7.47 26.83
N LEU A 465 33.78 7.23 27.14
CA LEU A 465 32.69 8.02 26.62
C LEU A 465 32.66 9.45 27.18
N SER A 466 32.99 9.60 28.47
CA SER A 466 33.02 10.93 29.12
C SER A 466 34.13 11.79 28.55
N ALA A 467 35.32 11.22 28.34
CA ALA A 467 36.44 11.89 27.70
C ALA A 467 36.12 12.28 26.24
N PHE A 468 35.40 11.45 25.50
CA PHE A 468 34.94 11.76 24.15
C PHE A 468 33.97 12.97 24.16
N ILE A 469 32.95 12.97 25.01
CA ILE A 469 31.96 14.04 25.10
C ILE A 469 32.64 15.36 25.53
N ALA A 470 33.60 15.30 26.43
CA ALA A 470 34.32 16.48 26.91
C ALA A 470 35.12 17.20 25.82
N GLN A 471 35.48 16.54 24.73
CA GLN A 471 36.12 17.17 23.58
C GLN A 471 35.18 18.10 22.81
N PHE A 472 33.85 17.98 23.02
CA PHE A 472 32.83 18.66 22.23
C PHE A 472 31.77 19.39 23.08
N PRO A 473 32.16 20.32 23.97
CA PRO A 473 31.26 20.90 25.00
C PRO A 473 30.08 21.74 24.44
N ASN A 474 30.17 22.18 23.17
CA ASN A 474 29.18 23.05 22.53
C ASN A 474 28.38 22.34 21.41
N LEU A 475 28.48 21.04 21.33
CA LEU A 475 27.78 20.27 20.30
C LEU A 475 26.57 19.52 20.85
N ALA A 476 25.61 19.26 19.98
CA ALA A 476 24.41 18.50 20.30
C ALA A 476 24.70 16.99 20.39
N ILE A 477 25.46 16.61 21.45
CA ILE A 477 25.73 15.21 21.80
C ILE A 477 24.83 14.85 22.99
N TYR A 478 23.99 13.84 22.79
CA TYR A 478 23.02 13.43 23.80
C TYR A 478 23.45 12.14 24.45
N THR A 479 23.58 12.15 25.76
CA THR A 479 23.86 10.95 26.56
C THR A 479 22.56 10.25 26.91
N ASN A 480 22.50 8.95 26.72
CA ASN A 480 21.39 8.09 27.03
C ASN A 480 21.86 6.91 27.88
N ILE A 481 20.95 6.41 28.69
CA ILE A 481 21.13 5.17 29.42
C ILE A 481 20.24 4.09 28.81
N TYR A 482 20.73 2.87 28.87
CA TYR A 482 19.95 1.68 28.56
C TYR A 482 20.20 0.62 29.64
N GLY A 483 19.11 0.07 30.16
CA GLY A 483 19.11 -1.13 30.96
C GLY A 483 18.11 -2.13 30.39
N GLY A 484 18.50 -3.39 30.28
CA GLY A 484 17.60 -4.44 29.83
C GLY A 484 17.94 -5.77 30.45
N PHE A 485 16.93 -6.64 30.66
CA PHE A 485 17.14 -7.98 31.16
C PHE A 485 16.13 -8.97 30.60
N ASN A 486 16.57 -10.22 30.48
CA ASN A 486 15.73 -11.34 30.08
C ASN A 486 15.41 -12.22 31.27
N VAL A 487 14.24 -12.84 31.26
CA VAL A 487 13.75 -13.70 32.33
C VAL A 487 13.46 -15.11 31.84
N ASN A 488 13.30 -16.05 32.79
CA ASN A 488 13.02 -17.45 32.50
C ASN A 488 11.53 -17.78 32.41
N VAL A 489 10.65 -16.79 32.28
CA VAL A 489 9.20 -16.97 32.21
C VAL A 489 8.65 -16.71 30.82
N GLY A 490 7.54 -17.37 30.48
CA GLY A 490 6.91 -17.21 29.15
C GLY A 490 6.17 -15.89 28.98
N GLU A 491 5.87 -15.54 27.74
CA GLU A 491 5.21 -14.29 27.34
C GLU A 491 3.91 -13.99 28.12
N ASP A 492 3.05 -15.01 28.36
CA ASP A 492 1.79 -14.86 29.12
C ASP A 492 2.06 -14.35 30.56
N GLN A 493 3.18 -14.74 31.18
CA GLN A 493 3.56 -14.29 32.52
C GLN A 493 4.23 -12.91 32.48
N GLN A 494 5.10 -12.65 31.51
CA GLN A 494 5.68 -11.31 31.29
C GLN A 494 4.59 -10.27 31.11
N LEU A 495 3.52 -10.61 30.41
CA LEU A 495 2.38 -9.73 30.18
C LEU A 495 1.58 -9.44 31.47
N LYS A 496 1.49 -10.39 32.41
CA LYS A 496 0.85 -10.15 33.72
C LYS A 496 1.68 -9.21 34.60
N LEU A 497 2.98 -9.20 34.39
CA LEU A 497 3.92 -8.35 35.11
C LEU A 497 4.03 -6.94 34.55
N ALA A 498 3.46 -6.66 33.36
CA ALA A 498 3.58 -5.36 32.71
C ALA A 498 3.15 -4.18 33.62
N ALA A 499 1.98 -4.30 34.25
CA ALA A 499 1.48 -3.23 35.15
C ALA A 499 2.37 -2.98 36.38
N SER A 500 2.95 -4.05 36.96
CA SER A 500 3.91 -3.92 38.08
C SER A 500 5.22 -3.30 37.60
N TYR A 501 5.66 -3.67 36.39
CA TYR A 501 6.85 -3.09 35.79
C TYR A 501 6.67 -1.60 35.47
N ASP A 502 5.55 -1.22 34.88
CA ASP A 502 5.23 0.18 34.59
C ASP A 502 5.20 1.02 35.88
N LYS A 503 4.63 0.48 36.98
CA LYS A 503 4.64 1.12 38.28
C LYS A 503 6.07 1.34 38.81
N MET A 504 6.95 0.35 38.69
CA MET A 504 8.38 0.50 39.04
C MET A 504 9.06 1.62 38.23
N ILE A 505 8.76 1.72 36.92
CA ILE A 505 9.29 2.78 36.05
C ILE A 505 8.76 4.15 36.48
N ASP A 506 7.48 4.27 36.80
CA ASP A 506 6.86 5.52 37.30
C ASP A 506 7.49 5.96 38.63
N GLU A 507 7.73 5.02 39.53
CA GLU A 507 8.44 5.30 40.79
C GLU A 507 9.86 5.77 40.54
N LEU A 508 10.61 5.11 39.66
CA LEU A 508 11.96 5.52 39.28
C LEU A 508 11.99 6.89 38.63
N SER A 509 11.01 7.20 37.77
CA SER A 509 10.86 8.53 37.14
C SER A 509 10.51 9.64 38.13
N SER A 510 9.62 9.36 39.09
CA SER A 510 9.14 10.35 40.06
C SER A 510 10.19 10.75 41.10
N GLN A 511 11.18 9.90 41.34
CA GLN A 511 12.29 10.17 42.29
C GLN A 511 13.36 11.10 41.71
N GLN A 512 13.28 11.44 40.44
CA GLN A 512 14.33 12.18 39.73
C GLN A 512 13.98 13.67 39.56
N GLY A 513 15.01 14.53 39.38
CA GLY A 513 14.86 15.97 39.22
C GLY A 513 14.41 16.42 37.83
N GLN A 514 14.23 17.74 37.65
CA GLN A 514 13.90 18.33 36.35
C GLN A 514 14.97 18.00 35.29
N GLY A 515 14.52 17.50 34.14
CA GLY A 515 15.40 17.14 33.01
C GLY A 515 15.65 15.62 32.85
N THR A 516 15.14 14.81 33.75
CA THR A 516 15.16 13.36 33.63
C THR A 516 13.99 12.90 32.77
N PHE A 517 14.27 11.99 31.89
CA PHE A 517 13.26 11.32 31.06
C PHE A 517 13.56 9.82 31.05
N ILE A 518 12.60 9.03 31.48
CA ILE A 518 12.72 7.57 31.55
C ILE A 518 11.45 6.97 30.99
N TYR A 519 11.60 5.91 30.22
CA TYR A 519 10.50 5.04 29.82
C TYR A 519 10.90 3.57 29.92
N GLY A 520 9.96 2.74 30.31
CA GLY A 520 10.12 1.28 30.36
C GLY A 520 9.55 0.60 29.13
N GLY A 521 10.15 -0.51 28.74
CA GLY A 521 9.63 -1.41 27.73
C GLY A 521 9.33 -2.78 28.31
N ASN A 522 8.22 -3.39 27.90
CA ASN A 522 7.90 -4.78 28.10
C ASN A 522 7.76 -5.46 26.75
N ARG A 523 8.73 -6.30 26.39
CA ARG A 523 8.80 -6.93 25.06
C ARG A 523 7.52 -7.66 24.68
N ALA A 524 6.89 -8.39 25.60
CA ALA A 524 5.68 -9.13 25.29
C ALA A 524 4.52 -8.20 24.93
N ASN A 525 4.42 -7.02 25.59
CA ASN A 525 3.42 -6.00 25.27
C ASN A 525 3.74 -5.31 23.94
N ASP A 526 4.98 -4.86 23.76
CA ASP A 526 5.44 -4.16 22.54
C ASP A 526 5.28 -5.05 21.30
N VAL A 527 5.63 -6.34 21.43
CA VAL A 527 5.43 -7.33 20.36
C VAL A 527 3.96 -7.56 20.05
N ALA A 528 3.07 -7.57 21.06
CA ALA A 528 1.63 -7.69 20.84
C ALA A 528 1.08 -6.47 20.07
N GLU A 529 1.52 -5.26 20.41
CA GLU A 529 1.13 -4.04 19.67
C GLU A 529 1.63 -4.04 18.24
N LEU A 530 2.91 -4.40 18.01
CA LEU A 530 3.47 -4.51 16.66
C LEU A 530 2.77 -5.61 15.83
N ASN A 531 2.43 -6.74 16.44
CA ASN A 531 1.65 -7.79 15.77
C ASN A 531 0.27 -7.29 15.36
N SER A 532 -0.39 -6.52 16.22
CA SER A 532 -1.68 -5.92 15.94
C SER A 532 -1.58 -4.92 14.78
N LEU A 533 -0.59 -4.04 14.80
CA LEU A 533 -0.38 -3.05 13.75
C LEU A 533 -0.05 -3.72 12.40
N PHE A 534 0.93 -4.62 12.37
CA PHE A 534 1.38 -5.25 11.12
C PHE A 534 0.34 -6.24 10.58
N GLY A 535 -0.31 -6.99 11.47
CA GLY A 535 -1.43 -7.86 11.12
C GLY A 535 -2.60 -7.10 10.55
N GLY A 536 -2.94 -5.94 11.13
CA GLY A 536 -3.98 -5.03 10.64
C GLY A 536 -3.66 -4.43 9.28
N ILE A 537 -2.46 -3.92 9.08
CA ILE A 537 -2.03 -3.37 7.78
C ILE A 537 -2.07 -4.46 6.71
N PHE A 538 -1.61 -5.67 7.02
CA PHE A 538 -1.64 -6.80 6.09
C PHE A 538 -3.07 -7.21 5.76
N PHE A 539 -3.95 -7.26 6.75
CA PHE A 539 -5.38 -7.52 6.57
C PHE A 539 -6.02 -6.51 5.61
N ILE A 540 -5.82 -5.21 5.85
CA ILE A 540 -6.31 -4.14 4.96
C ILE A 540 -5.75 -4.32 3.55
N GLY A 541 -4.46 -4.59 3.44
CA GLY A 541 -3.77 -4.79 2.17
C GLY A 541 -4.37 -5.93 1.34
N ILE A 542 -4.71 -7.06 1.96
CA ILE A 542 -5.38 -8.20 1.30
C ILE A 542 -6.75 -7.77 0.75
N PHE A 543 -7.60 -7.18 1.58
CA PHE A 543 -8.97 -6.84 1.18
C PHE A 543 -9.01 -5.69 0.18
N LEU A 544 -8.16 -4.68 0.33
CA LEU A 544 -8.05 -3.59 -0.63
C LEU A 544 -7.53 -4.09 -1.99
N SER A 545 -6.55 -4.99 -1.98
CA SER A 545 -6.06 -5.63 -3.20
C SER A 545 -7.13 -6.49 -3.86
N LEU A 546 -7.97 -7.17 -3.07
CA LEU A 546 -9.11 -7.94 -3.58
C LEU A 546 -10.13 -7.03 -4.27
N ILE A 547 -10.48 -5.89 -3.66
CA ILE A 547 -11.38 -4.89 -4.26
C ILE A 547 -10.82 -4.38 -5.59
N PHE A 548 -9.56 -3.98 -5.65
CA PHE A 548 -8.93 -3.50 -6.88
C PHE A 548 -8.80 -4.59 -7.93
N MET A 549 -8.52 -5.84 -7.54
CA MET A 549 -8.49 -6.98 -8.44
C MET A 549 -9.86 -7.23 -9.07
N VAL A 550 -10.92 -7.23 -8.27
CA VAL A 550 -12.30 -7.37 -8.78
C VAL A 550 -12.65 -6.21 -9.71
N GLY A 551 -12.28 -4.97 -9.34
CA GLY A 551 -12.41 -3.82 -10.23
C GLY A 551 -11.71 -4.05 -11.57
N THR A 552 -10.48 -4.53 -11.54
CA THR A 552 -9.70 -4.87 -12.76
C THR A 552 -10.41 -5.92 -13.61
N VAL A 553 -10.88 -7.01 -12.98
CA VAL A 553 -11.62 -8.09 -13.67
C VAL A 553 -12.89 -7.57 -14.34
N ILE A 554 -13.66 -6.73 -13.65
CA ILE A 554 -14.89 -6.16 -14.16
C ILE A 554 -14.62 -5.22 -15.35
N VAL A 555 -13.61 -4.37 -15.24
CA VAL A 555 -13.22 -3.47 -16.34
C VAL A 555 -12.80 -4.28 -17.57
N ILE A 556 -11.98 -5.31 -17.37
CA ILE A 556 -11.55 -6.25 -18.42
C ILE A 556 -12.75 -6.94 -19.06
N TYR A 557 -13.63 -7.51 -18.25
CA TYR A 557 -14.80 -8.27 -18.72
C TYR A 557 -15.74 -7.40 -19.56
N TYR A 558 -16.12 -6.25 -19.03
CA TYR A 558 -16.99 -5.31 -19.75
C TYR A 558 -16.39 -4.82 -21.06
N LYS A 559 -15.09 -4.53 -21.02
CA LYS A 559 -14.37 -4.13 -22.21
C LYS A 559 -14.42 -5.21 -23.29
N GLN A 560 -14.14 -6.46 -22.92
CA GLN A 560 -14.14 -7.57 -23.90
C GLN A 560 -15.52 -7.86 -24.48
N ILE A 561 -16.56 -7.81 -23.66
CA ILE A 561 -17.93 -7.98 -24.18
C ILE A 561 -18.29 -6.88 -25.16
N SER A 562 -18.00 -5.61 -24.82
CA SER A 562 -18.28 -4.48 -25.71
C SER A 562 -17.53 -4.58 -27.03
N GLU A 563 -16.23 -4.93 -26.96
CA GLU A 563 -15.40 -5.13 -28.15
C GLU A 563 -15.85 -6.34 -28.98
N GLY A 564 -16.24 -7.44 -28.31
CA GLY A 564 -16.69 -8.65 -28.99
C GLY A 564 -17.91 -8.42 -29.90
N TYR A 565 -18.91 -7.69 -29.42
CA TYR A 565 -20.10 -7.36 -30.22
C TYR A 565 -19.76 -6.41 -31.40
N GLU A 566 -18.86 -5.47 -31.24
CA GLU A 566 -18.46 -4.53 -32.28
C GLU A 566 -17.57 -5.21 -33.34
N ASP A 567 -16.69 -6.08 -32.89
CA ASP A 567 -15.78 -6.78 -33.79
C ASP A 567 -16.50 -7.84 -34.61
N ARG A 568 -17.57 -8.43 -34.08
CA ARG A 568 -18.39 -9.41 -34.81
C ARG A 568 -18.81 -8.85 -36.18
N ASP A 569 -19.41 -7.67 -36.18
CA ASP A 569 -19.88 -7.04 -37.44
C ASP A 569 -18.74 -6.77 -38.42
N ARG A 570 -17.57 -6.40 -37.90
CA ARG A 570 -16.37 -6.15 -38.73
C ARG A 570 -15.77 -7.41 -39.29
N PHE A 571 -15.75 -8.52 -38.53
CA PHE A 571 -15.20 -9.79 -39.01
C PHE A 571 -16.10 -10.43 -40.06
N VAL A 572 -17.42 -10.24 -39.96
CA VAL A 572 -18.34 -10.62 -41.05
C VAL A 572 -17.96 -9.90 -42.35
N ILE A 573 -17.71 -8.57 -42.28
CA ILE A 573 -17.29 -7.83 -43.48
C ILE A 573 -15.94 -8.32 -44.00
N LEU A 574 -14.95 -8.58 -43.14
CA LEU A 574 -13.63 -9.05 -43.55
C LEU A 574 -13.70 -10.46 -44.24
N GLN A 575 -14.56 -11.33 -43.74
CA GLN A 575 -14.81 -12.63 -44.38
C GLN A 575 -15.47 -12.46 -45.75
N GLN A 576 -16.42 -11.53 -45.90
CA GLN A 576 -17.05 -11.20 -47.17
C GLN A 576 -16.05 -10.65 -48.22
N VAL A 577 -14.97 -10.00 -47.74
CA VAL A 577 -13.89 -9.48 -48.63
C VAL A 577 -12.80 -10.54 -48.90
N GLY A 578 -12.95 -11.78 -48.38
CA GLY A 578 -12.10 -12.93 -48.73
C GLY A 578 -11.00 -13.26 -47.73
N LEU A 579 -11.03 -12.76 -46.48
CA LEU A 579 -10.10 -13.23 -45.43
C LEU A 579 -10.51 -14.66 -44.98
N ASP A 580 -9.53 -15.56 -44.93
CA ASP A 580 -9.72 -16.90 -44.39
C ASP A 580 -10.02 -16.87 -42.86
N GLU A 581 -10.78 -17.85 -42.42
CA GLU A 581 -11.17 -17.98 -41.01
C GLU A 581 -9.96 -18.07 -40.06
N HIS A 582 -8.87 -18.69 -40.54
CA HIS A 582 -7.62 -18.85 -39.80
C HIS A 582 -6.89 -17.51 -39.65
N GLU A 583 -6.87 -16.68 -40.66
CA GLU A 583 -6.27 -15.33 -40.65
C GLU A 583 -7.05 -14.38 -39.71
N VAL A 584 -8.39 -14.49 -39.75
CA VAL A 584 -9.27 -13.77 -38.82
C VAL A 584 -8.95 -14.17 -37.39
N LYS A 585 -8.89 -15.46 -37.05
CA LYS A 585 -8.54 -15.96 -35.71
C LYS A 585 -7.15 -15.48 -35.25
N ARG A 586 -6.15 -15.50 -36.13
CA ARG A 586 -4.79 -15.06 -35.85
C ARG A 586 -4.75 -13.56 -35.55
N THR A 587 -5.46 -12.75 -36.31
CA THR A 587 -5.57 -11.30 -36.11
C THR A 587 -6.27 -10.97 -34.79
N ILE A 588 -7.37 -11.63 -34.49
CA ILE A 588 -8.10 -11.52 -33.22
C ILE A 588 -7.17 -11.81 -32.04
N ASN A 589 -6.50 -12.95 -32.02
CA ASN A 589 -5.64 -13.37 -30.93
C ASN A 589 -4.47 -12.41 -30.71
N ARG A 590 -3.90 -11.84 -31.78
CA ARG A 590 -2.82 -10.83 -31.68
C ARG A 590 -3.33 -9.53 -31.08
N GLN A 591 -4.49 -9.06 -31.50
CA GLN A 591 -5.09 -7.83 -31.01
C GLN A 591 -5.52 -7.96 -29.54
N VAL A 592 -6.19 -9.05 -29.17
CA VAL A 592 -6.61 -9.32 -27.81
C VAL A 592 -5.39 -9.37 -26.87
N ARG A 593 -4.33 -10.06 -27.27
CA ARG A 593 -3.08 -10.11 -26.50
C ARG A 593 -2.49 -8.72 -26.28
N THR A 594 -2.34 -7.91 -27.33
CA THR A 594 -1.76 -6.56 -27.21
C THR A 594 -2.57 -5.67 -26.27
N VAL A 595 -3.88 -5.69 -26.39
CA VAL A 595 -4.79 -4.89 -25.55
C VAL A 595 -4.73 -5.31 -24.07
N PHE A 596 -4.50 -6.60 -23.81
CA PHE A 596 -4.42 -7.14 -22.45
C PHE A 596 -3.08 -6.90 -21.77
N PHE A 597 -1.99 -7.20 -22.48
CA PHE A 597 -0.66 -7.16 -21.89
C PHE A 597 -0.11 -5.74 -21.76
N LEU A 598 -0.58 -4.78 -22.57
CA LEU A 598 -0.10 -3.41 -22.51
C LEU A 598 -0.35 -2.76 -21.13
N PRO A 599 -1.57 -2.79 -20.54
CA PRO A 599 -1.79 -2.29 -19.18
C PRO A 599 -0.97 -3.01 -18.12
N LEU A 600 -0.78 -4.32 -18.26
CA LEU A 600 0.00 -5.13 -17.35
C LEU A 600 1.49 -4.73 -17.36
N ILE A 601 2.07 -4.50 -18.54
CA ILE A 601 3.44 -4.01 -18.67
C ILE A 601 3.58 -2.66 -17.96
N PHE A 602 2.65 -1.74 -18.17
CA PHE A 602 2.65 -0.45 -17.47
C PHE A 602 2.58 -0.64 -15.94
N ALA A 603 1.76 -1.56 -15.45
CA ALA A 603 1.65 -1.83 -14.02
C ALA A 603 2.98 -2.33 -13.42
N PHE A 604 3.69 -3.24 -14.09
CA PHE A 604 5.01 -3.70 -13.65
C PHE A 604 6.07 -2.59 -13.73
N VAL A 605 6.04 -1.76 -14.78
CA VAL A 605 6.94 -0.60 -14.89
C VAL A 605 6.69 0.39 -13.77
N HIS A 606 5.43 0.71 -13.48
CA HIS A 606 5.09 1.59 -12.35
C HIS A 606 5.58 1.03 -11.01
N LEU A 607 5.39 -0.28 -10.77
CA LEU A 607 5.90 -0.92 -9.56
C LEU A 607 7.43 -0.85 -9.49
N ALA A 608 8.14 -1.07 -10.60
CA ALA A 608 9.60 -1.01 -10.63
C ALA A 608 10.13 0.37 -10.23
N PHE A 609 9.50 1.46 -10.71
CA PHE A 609 9.85 2.81 -10.28
C PHE A 609 9.40 3.12 -8.84
N ALA A 610 8.24 2.62 -8.42
CA ALA A 610 7.73 2.80 -7.06
C ALA A 610 8.54 2.01 -6.02
N TYR A 611 9.25 0.94 -6.42
CA TYR A 611 9.97 0.03 -5.54
C TYR A 611 10.95 0.76 -4.61
N HIS A 612 11.70 1.75 -5.13
CA HIS A 612 12.63 2.54 -4.33
C HIS A 612 11.93 3.28 -3.18
N MET A 613 10.81 3.96 -3.47
CA MET A 613 10.03 4.66 -2.43
C MET A 613 9.36 3.68 -1.45
N ILE A 614 8.81 2.57 -1.96
CA ILE A 614 8.22 1.53 -1.11
C ILE A 614 9.27 1.03 -0.12
N ARG A 615 10.50 0.77 -0.56
CA ARG A 615 11.61 0.35 0.30
C ARG A 615 11.93 1.39 1.38
N LEU A 616 11.95 2.68 1.04
CA LEU A 616 12.18 3.76 2.01
C LEU A 616 11.05 3.85 3.05
N ILE A 617 9.79 3.74 2.60
CA ILE A 617 8.62 3.76 3.50
C ILE A 617 8.65 2.53 4.41
N LEU A 618 8.98 1.35 3.87
CA LEU A 618 9.13 0.12 4.65
C LEU A 618 10.25 0.23 5.69
N LYS A 619 11.33 0.96 5.36
CA LYS A 619 12.43 1.23 6.31
C LYS A 619 11.94 2.02 7.53
N VAL A 620 11.05 3.01 7.36
CA VAL A 620 10.41 3.75 8.48
C VAL A 620 9.63 2.81 9.39
N LEU A 621 9.05 1.76 8.83
CA LEU A 621 8.32 0.74 9.59
C LEU A 621 9.23 -0.39 10.10
N GLY A 622 10.55 -0.22 9.99
CA GLY A 622 11.56 -1.15 10.49
C GLY A 622 11.90 -2.32 9.57
N VAL A 623 11.33 -2.39 8.37
CA VAL A 623 11.68 -3.43 7.39
C VAL A 623 12.94 -3.02 6.62
N ILE A 624 14.11 -3.39 7.14
CA ILE A 624 15.42 -2.90 6.69
C ILE A 624 16.04 -3.80 5.61
N ASN A 625 15.73 -5.11 5.63
CA ASN A 625 16.38 -6.08 4.74
C ASN A 625 15.90 -5.91 3.28
N SER A 626 16.69 -5.19 2.48
CA SER A 626 16.39 -4.93 1.07
C SER A 626 16.30 -6.19 0.21
N GLY A 627 17.05 -7.24 0.53
CA GLY A 627 16.99 -8.53 -0.18
C GLY A 627 15.66 -9.24 0.05
N GLN A 628 15.20 -9.27 1.30
CA GLN A 628 13.89 -9.82 1.66
C GLN A 628 12.76 -9.05 0.97
N VAL A 629 12.80 -7.71 0.99
CA VAL A 629 11.82 -6.86 0.32
C VAL A 629 11.73 -7.16 -1.17
N LEU A 630 12.87 -7.37 -1.84
CA LEU A 630 12.90 -7.72 -3.26
C LEU A 630 12.26 -9.09 -3.52
N VAL A 631 12.64 -10.12 -2.76
CA VAL A 631 12.11 -11.48 -2.93
C VAL A 631 10.60 -11.52 -2.71
N VAL A 632 10.10 -10.87 -1.66
CA VAL A 632 8.66 -10.79 -1.38
C VAL A 632 7.93 -10.05 -2.51
N THR A 633 8.46 -8.91 -2.97
CA THR A 633 7.86 -8.14 -4.07
C THR A 633 7.80 -8.96 -5.36
N LEU A 634 8.86 -9.68 -5.73
CA LEU A 634 8.89 -10.55 -6.91
C LEU A 634 7.91 -11.72 -6.78
N SER A 635 7.77 -12.30 -5.58
CA SER A 635 6.80 -13.36 -5.32
C SER A 635 5.36 -12.87 -5.50
N VAL A 636 5.05 -11.68 -5.01
CA VAL A 636 3.76 -11.00 -5.22
C VAL A 636 3.51 -10.75 -6.70
N CYS A 637 4.51 -10.28 -7.45
CA CYS A 637 4.43 -10.08 -8.90
C CYS A 637 4.09 -11.40 -9.63
N ALA A 638 4.71 -12.50 -9.23
CA ALA A 638 4.46 -13.80 -9.84
C ALA A 638 3.02 -14.28 -9.58
N VAL A 639 2.53 -14.18 -8.34
CA VAL A 639 1.15 -14.53 -7.98
C VAL A 639 0.14 -13.66 -8.73
N PHE A 640 0.39 -12.35 -8.79
CA PHE A 640 -0.47 -11.43 -9.54
C PHE A 640 -0.49 -11.77 -11.04
N LEU A 641 0.66 -12.06 -11.65
CA LEU A 641 0.76 -12.44 -13.04
C LEU A 641 -0.06 -13.72 -13.33
N ILE A 642 0.06 -14.74 -12.49
CA ILE A 642 -0.72 -15.99 -12.63
C ILE A 642 -2.22 -15.69 -12.55
N THR A 643 -2.65 -14.90 -11.55
CA THR A 643 -4.05 -14.51 -11.39
C THR A 643 -4.56 -13.73 -12.61
N TYR A 644 -3.77 -12.78 -13.10
CA TYR A 644 -4.09 -11.98 -14.27
C TYR A 644 -4.21 -12.85 -15.54
N LEU A 645 -3.33 -13.85 -15.72
CA LEU A 645 -3.39 -14.81 -16.83
C LEU A 645 -4.64 -15.70 -16.76
N ILE A 646 -5.06 -16.11 -15.56
CA ILE A 646 -6.32 -16.87 -15.37
C ILE A 646 -7.51 -16.00 -15.80
N VAL A 647 -7.56 -14.75 -15.36
CA VAL A 647 -8.60 -13.79 -15.76
C VAL A 647 -8.59 -13.57 -17.28
N PHE A 648 -7.41 -13.42 -17.87
CA PHE A 648 -7.24 -13.33 -19.32
C PHE A 648 -7.82 -14.56 -20.04
N TRP A 649 -7.50 -15.75 -19.58
CA TRP A 649 -7.97 -16.99 -20.20
C TRP A 649 -9.51 -17.12 -20.17
N ILE A 650 -10.12 -16.85 -19.01
CA ILE A 650 -11.58 -16.89 -18.81
C ILE A 650 -12.28 -15.87 -19.72
N THR A 651 -11.80 -14.63 -19.71
CA THR A 651 -12.43 -13.53 -20.44
C THR A 651 -12.23 -13.64 -21.96
N SER A 652 -11.06 -14.12 -22.41
CA SER A 652 -10.78 -14.38 -23.82
C SER A 652 -11.67 -15.51 -24.40
N ARG A 653 -12.05 -16.49 -23.56
CA ARG A 653 -13.00 -17.53 -23.98
C ARG A 653 -14.40 -16.94 -24.23
N SER A 654 -14.84 -16.01 -23.38
CA SER A 654 -16.12 -15.31 -23.55
C SER A 654 -16.13 -14.43 -24.80
N TYR A 655 -15.06 -13.70 -25.07
CA TYR A 655 -14.89 -12.89 -26.27
C TYR A 655 -14.97 -13.76 -27.55
N ARG A 656 -14.23 -14.86 -27.59
CA ARG A 656 -14.25 -15.78 -28.74
C ARG A 656 -15.63 -16.32 -29.04
N LYS A 657 -16.43 -16.67 -28.02
CA LYS A 657 -17.82 -17.12 -28.19
C LYS A 657 -18.75 -16.07 -28.80
N ILE A 658 -18.46 -14.78 -28.57
CA ILE A 658 -19.26 -13.68 -29.12
C ILE A 658 -18.89 -13.43 -30.59
N VAL A 659 -17.61 -13.55 -30.94
CA VAL A 659 -17.06 -13.25 -32.27
C VAL A 659 -17.18 -14.45 -33.22
N GLN A 660 -17.18 -15.68 -32.70
CA GLN A 660 -17.46 -16.89 -33.51
C GLN A 660 -18.93 -16.85 -33.98
N ILE A 661 -19.10 -16.88 -35.29
CA ILE A 661 -20.39 -16.92 -35.97
C ILE A 661 -20.72 -18.40 -36.25
#